data_60a49cc315f47d4c208fb9e571394c8f
#
_entry.id   60a49cc315f47d4c208fb9e571394c8f
#
_cell.length_a   1.000
_cell.length_b   1.000
_cell.length_c   1.000
_cell.angle_alpha   90.00
_cell.angle_beta   90.00
_cell.angle_gamma   90.00
#
_symmetry.space_group_name_H-M   'P 1'
#
loop_
_entity.id
_entity.type
_entity.pdbx_description
1 polymer ?
#
loop_
_entity_poly.entity_id
_entity_poly.type
_entity_poly.pdbx_seq_one_letter_code
_entity_poly.pdbx_strand_id
1 'polypeptide(L)'
;MISLLVNGQKYVINAVDKNLPLAPSAFKMGHPGPAGKEILFNSRYMTLGGKPIIPVMGEMHYSRVPREEWEPTLLKMKACGINIVAFYIIWNHHEEIEGQFEWSGNKDLRAFIKLIHKHGMMAYPRIGPWTHGEVRNGGSPDWIVDKKIMEDRSNHPVYQYYAERYMAQMSKQMEGFYYKEGGPIVGAQIENEYWFAQKGEAHIKWIKKTAQKLGIDVPLYTVTGWGDVSVPENEVIPLFGTYPDAPWNADLKVSENEADFSISDWRVSQQPKKGEKPSNKYHVNFLLYPYFTCEVGIGIQNTYHRRHVIDELDGYGLIMSKLGSGSNLVGYYMFAGATNPQGINTTLEEEEDNTAYYTTVPSKSYDFQAPIRESGETTSAYRQIKKLHYFINEYGGLLAPMDTYVGNQDKDDLEYGARVKDNSGFVFIINYERKGPKDDKETDRFSIKMKSETITFPSKGVKLIDSTICIWPINLTLDKLQLKYATAQPLCQIGNTFFFTQSNGINPEFCLDASAISGINSSSGTVKKEKGKYIISEVTPGFNNLIAINGKSGQHYQFIVLNKEESKNVWLFNEGGKKELYLSDAALTMNQGKLEIYSKNNKILFLKFGKETRKINGLVEEATGNDQFRKYTVEVPQKLITAELTPKNILQNADWLSTNDIDTLKTADVLTKRYFIKEFSLNNPAKIKSGILYLAPEIAGRIQINGNWVNQPILAGKINALDLSGYLHAGENKLIVEFPLTKGKKAFAAKLIVEHQNADKFEMTTNSSWMGRDDYMRPSQFTPSHYAKFGELEKMKIVNKPACFDKLEYNGFKEWTIKVPENYLEGLNAAFMHINYVGNTAQLYAGHRLLEDNFNNFDTWPIGLHRLDLPVGGKELTLSIKPLVPEYKIMFDRTPSNEWIEKAVVKEVKIIPEYKVVIE
;
A
#
# COMPACT_ATOMS: atom_id res chain seq x y z
N MET A 1 44.96 -28.36 -23.88
CA MET A 1 43.93 -27.56 -23.26
C MET A 1 43.77 -26.30 -24.11
N ILE A 2 42.78 -26.27 -25.01
CA ILE A 2 42.43 -25.09 -25.80
C ILE A 2 41.57 -24.25 -24.88
N SER A 3 42.09 -23.13 -24.40
CA SER A 3 41.33 -22.10 -23.71
C SER A 3 40.33 -21.52 -24.73
N LEU A 4 39.08 -21.94 -24.67
CA LEU A 4 37.99 -21.20 -25.28
C LEU A 4 37.98 -19.81 -24.62
N LEU A 5 38.56 -18.83 -25.33
CA LEU A 5 38.23 -17.42 -25.10
C LEU A 5 36.73 -17.25 -25.34
N VAL A 6 35.95 -17.31 -24.28
CA VAL A 6 34.57 -16.80 -24.31
C VAL A 6 34.72 -15.30 -24.58
N ASN A 7 34.44 -14.86 -25.80
CA ASN A 7 34.32 -13.44 -26.12
C ASN A 7 33.09 -12.92 -25.34
N GLY A 8 33.32 -12.40 -24.16
CA GLY A 8 32.25 -11.76 -23.36
C GLY A 8 31.64 -10.60 -24.14
N GLN A 9 30.34 -10.45 -24.05
CA GLN A 9 29.59 -9.41 -24.74
C GLN A 9 29.97 -8.02 -24.19
N LYS A 10 30.24 -7.07 -25.07
CA LYS A 10 30.57 -5.69 -24.69
C LYS A 10 29.35 -4.79 -24.75
N TYR A 11 28.95 -4.23 -23.62
CA TYR A 11 27.83 -3.28 -23.52
C TYR A 11 28.31 -1.85 -23.79
N VAL A 12 27.74 -1.20 -24.81
CA VAL A 12 28.22 0.12 -25.26
C VAL A 12 27.12 1.17 -25.11
N ILE A 13 27.46 2.30 -24.49
CA ILE A 13 26.62 3.49 -24.43
C ILE A 13 27.35 4.66 -25.11
N ASN A 14 26.70 5.28 -26.09
CA ASN A 14 27.19 6.48 -26.75
C ASN A 14 26.57 7.72 -26.10
N ALA A 15 27.23 8.29 -25.11
CA ALA A 15 26.79 9.42 -24.31
C ALA A 15 27.46 10.73 -24.75
N VAL A 16 27.39 11.03 -26.06
CA VAL A 16 27.81 12.32 -26.60
C VAL A 16 26.65 13.29 -26.50
N ASP A 17 26.92 14.55 -26.17
CA ASP A 17 25.92 15.60 -25.93
C ASP A 17 24.76 15.60 -26.95
N LYS A 18 23.55 15.53 -26.45
CA LYS A 18 22.33 15.60 -27.26
C LYS A 18 21.96 17.04 -27.67
N ASN A 19 22.56 18.04 -27.05
CA ASN A 19 22.28 19.48 -27.23
C ASN A 19 20.77 19.82 -27.14
N LEU A 20 20.03 19.10 -26.29
CA LEU A 20 18.62 19.42 -26.04
C LEU A 20 18.51 20.72 -25.26
N PRO A 21 17.79 21.73 -25.79
CA PRO A 21 17.71 23.03 -25.12
C PRO A 21 17.03 22.88 -23.74
N LEU A 22 17.57 23.59 -22.76
CA LEU A 22 16.93 23.77 -21.47
C LEU A 22 15.95 24.94 -21.59
N ALA A 23 14.68 24.65 -21.86
CA ALA A 23 13.66 25.67 -21.87
C ALA A 23 13.26 26.07 -20.46
N PRO A 24 13.20 27.36 -20.11
CA PRO A 24 12.57 27.81 -18.89
C PRO A 24 11.09 27.43 -18.93
N SER A 25 10.52 27.14 -17.78
CA SER A 25 9.09 26.84 -17.68
C SER A 25 8.27 28.07 -18.11
N ALA A 26 7.40 27.85 -19.10
CA ALA A 26 6.39 28.83 -19.52
C ALA A 26 5.12 28.77 -18.65
N PHE A 27 5.11 27.95 -17.60
CA PHE A 27 3.93 27.70 -16.78
C PHE A 27 3.51 28.94 -16.01
N LYS A 28 2.26 29.33 -16.16
CA LYS A 28 1.59 30.28 -15.26
C LYS A 28 1.24 29.58 -13.96
N MET A 29 2.28 29.24 -13.22
CA MET A 29 2.18 28.57 -11.94
C MET A 29 1.88 29.57 -10.84
N GLY A 30 1.37 29.05 -9.71
CA GLY A 30 1.23 29.81 -8.47
C GLY A 30 2.57 30.29 -7.94
N HIS A 31 2.53 30.95 -6.80
CA HIS A 31 3.71 31.60 -6.20
C HIS A 31 4.83 30.59 -5.92
N PRO A 32 6.08 30.81 -6.35
CA PRO A 32 7.17 29.83 -6.24
C PRO A 32 7.73 29.67 -4.82
N GLY A 33 7.38 30.53 -3.87
CA GLY A 33 7.84 30.47 -2.50
C GLY A 33 8.67 31.70 -2.06
N PRO A 34 9.27 31.65 -0.86
CA PRO A 34 10.06 32.75 -0.30
C PRO A 34 11.34 33.01 -1.10
N ALA A 35 11.79 34.27 -1.11
CA ALA A 35 13.02 34.69 -1.78
C ALA A 35 14.24 33.88 -1.32
N GLY A 36 15.03 33.39 -2.27
CA GLY A 36 16.19 32.54 -2.03
C GLY A 36 15.88 31.07 -1.71
N LYS A 37 14.59 30.70 -1.63
CA LYS A 37 14.11 29.33 -1.45
C LYS A 37 13.05 28.94 -2.47
N GLU A 38 12.98 29.67 -3.60
CA GLU A 38 11.97 29.45 -4.62
C GLU A 38 12.08 28.04 -5.21
N ILE A 39 10.91 27.44 -5.47
CA ILE A 39 10.79 26.22 -6.26
C ILE A 39 10.46 26.62 -7.69
N LEU A 40 11.41 26.40 -8.59
CA LEU A 40 11.28 26.73 -10.01
C LEU A 40 11.46 25.47 -10.86
N PHE A 41 10.88 25.51 -12.05
CA PHE A 41 10.89 24.40 -13.00
C PHE A 41 11.51 24.82 -14.31
N ASN A 42 12.13 23.88 -14.97
CA ASN A 42 12.51 23.95 -16.36
C ASN A 42 12.04 22.68 -17.08
N SER A 43 12.34 22.54 -18.36
CA SER A 43 11.91 21.36 -19.14
C SER A 43 12.57 20.03 -18.72
N ARG A 44 13.43 19.99 -17.70
CA ARG A 44 14.13 18.77 -17.26
C ARG A 44 13.98 18.48 -15.78
N TYR A 45 14.06 19.48 -14.90
CA TYR A 45 14.12 19.31 -13.46
C TYR A 45 13.55 20.51 -12.70
N MET A 46 13.39 20.32 -11.43
CA MET A 46 13.04 21.38 -10.49
C MET A 46 14.29 21.88 -9.75
N THR A 47 14.25 23.13 -9.32
CA THR A 47 15.27 23.72 -8.46
C THR A 47 14.66 24.21 -7.17
N LEU A 48 15.43 24.14 -6.09
CA LEU A 48 15.12 24.72 -4.80
C LEU A 48 16.21 25.76 -4.47
N GLY A 49 15.84 27.05 -4.36
CA GLY A 49 16.81 28.12 -4.17
C GLY A 49 17.86 28.14 -5.29
N GLY A 50 17.48 27.87 -6.52
CA GLY A 50 18.36 27.83 -7.69
C GLY A 50 19.22 26.57 -7.84
N LYS A 51 19.21 25.63 -6.88
CA LYS A 51 19.97 24.37 -6.95
C LYS A 51 19.08 23.26 -7.51
N PRO A 52 19.58 22.47 -8.51
CA PRO A 52 18.86 21.29 -9.00
C PRO A 52 18.60 20.28 -7.90
N ILE A 53 17.42 19.68 -7.87
CA ILE A 53 17.04 18.63 -6.94
C ILE A 53 16.25 17.53 -7.63
N ILE A 54 16.28 16.33 -7.06
CA ILE A 54 15.35 15.24 -7.33
C ILE A 54 14.64 14.93 -6.00
N PRO A 55 13.43 15.46 -5.78
CA PRO A 55 12.69 15.12 -4.57
C PRO A 55 12.19 13.69 -4.59
N VAL A 56 12.06 13.11 -3.39
CA VAL A 56 11.46 11.80 -3.16
C VAL A 56 10.12 12.02 -2.48
N MET A 57 9.05 11.59 -3.13
CA MET A 57 7.68 11.78 -2.68
C MET A 57 7.03 10.44 -2.34
N GLY A 58 6.36 10.36 -1.20
CA GLY A 58 5.64 9.17 -0.77
C GLY A 58 4.19 9.50 -0.43
N GLU A 59 3.25 8.64 -0.82
CA GLU A 59 1.84 8.87 -0.57
C GLU A 59 1.35 8.16 0.69
N MET A 60 0.60 8.91 1.53
CA MET A 60 -0.04 8.47 2.76
C MET A 60 -1.40 9.15 2.90
N HIS A 61 -2.49 8.40 2.88
CA HIS A 61 -3.84 8.96 3.02
C HIS A 61 -4.20 9.16 4.50
N TYR A 62 -4.10 10.40 5.00
CA TYR A 62 -4.33 10.72 6.42
C TYR A 62 -5.72 10.29 6.91
N SER A 63 -6.77 10.43 6.09
CA SER A 63 -8.15 10.04 6.46
C SER A 63 -8.37 8.53 6.56
N ARG A 64 -7.41 7.73 6.11
CA ARG A 64 -7.38 6.26 6.18
C ARG A 64 -6.39 5.71 7.24
N VAL A 65 -5.68 6.59 7.96
CA VAL A 65 -4.73 6.21 9.02
C VAL A 65 -5.22 6.82 10.34
N PRO A 66 -5.25 6.07 11.45
CA PRO A 66 -5.61 6.62 12.75
C PRO A 66 -4.75 7.84 13.11
N ARG A 67 -5.35 8.87 13.68
CA ARG A 67 -4.69 10.15 13.97
C ARG A 67 -3.43 10.01 14.82
N GLU A 68 -3.46 9.13 15.81
CA GLU A 68 -2.34 8.82 16.69
C GLU A 68 -1.17 8.14 15.97
N GLU A 69 -1.42 7.54 14.80
CA GLU A 69 -0.44 6.87 13.97
C GLU A 69 0.15 7.78 12.85
N TRP A 70 -0.34 9.00 12.70
CA TRP A 70 0.21 9.92 11.70
C TRP A 70 1.68 10.24 11.96
N GLU A 71 2.02 10.62 13.19
CA GLU A 71 3.39 11.01 13.54
C GLU A 71 4.38 9.84 13.42
N PRO A 72 4.12 8.64 13.98
CA PRO A 72 4.99 7.48 13.77
C PRO A 72 5.18 7.12 12.29
N THR A 73 4.12 7.20 11.49
CA THR A 73 4.19 6.90 10.05
C THR A 73 5.02 7.94 9.31
N LEU A 74 4.82 9.24 9.55
CA LEU A 74 5.62 10.32 8.96
C LEU A 74 7.08 10.23 9.34
N LEU A 75 7.41 9.87 10.59
CA LEU A 75 8.78 9.67 11.03
C LEU A 75 9.44 8.48 10.31
N LYS A 76 8.72 7.37 10.10
CA LYS A 76 9.19 6.24 9.29
C LYS A 76 9.40 6.66 7.83
N MET A 77 8.49 7.45 7.24
CA MET A 77 8.65 8.00 5.88
C MET A 77 9.91 8.88 5.79
N LYS A 78 10.10 9.82 6.72
CA LYS A 78 11.29 10.68 6.80
C LYS A 78 12.58 9.86 6.95
N ALA A 79 12.58 8.85 7.81
CA ALA A 79 13.72 7.96 8.02
C ALA A 79 14.07 7.14 6.77
N CYS A 80 13.09 6.86 5.92
CA CYS A 80 13.31 6.25 4.61
C CYS A 80 13.84 7.23 3.55
N GLY A 81 13.96 8.51 3.86
CA GLY A 81 14.45 9.54 2.95
C GLY A 81 13.38 10.25 2.11
N ILE A 82 12.10 10.11 2.46
CA ILE A 82 11.00 10.87 1.83
C ILE A 82 11.11 12.34 2.19
N ASN A 83 11.00 13.22 1.19
CA ASN A 83 11.04 14.67 1.35
C ASN A 83 9.65 15.31 1.27
N ILE A 84 8.77 14.74 0.44
CA ILE A 84 7.43 15.25 0.18
C ILE A 84 6.42 14.17 0.56
N VAL A 85 5.40 14.56 1.33
CA VAL A 85 4.26 13.71 1.66
C VAL A 85 3.10 14.08 0.72
N ALA A 86 2.73 13.14 -0.15
CA ALA A 86 1.54 13.25 -0.97
C ALA A 86 0.35 12.62 -0.26
N PHE A 87 -0.85 13.18 -0.45
CA PHE A 87 -2.08 12.66 0.13
C PHE A 87 -3.30 13.17 -0.60
N TYR A 88 -4.29 12.30 -0.80
CA TYR A 88 -5.59 12.71 -1.29
C TYR A 88 -6.42 13.40 -0.20
N ILE A 89 -7.22 14.38 -0.62
CA ILE A 89 -8.32 14.94 0.14
C ILE A 89 -9.59 14.40 -0.51
N ILE A 90 -10.13 13.30 0.04
CA ILE A 90 -11.18 12.51 -0.59
C ILE A 90 -12.55 13.10 -0.23
N TRP A 91 -13.36 13.48 -1.20
CA TRP A 91 -14.59 14.21 -1.00
C TRP A 91 -15.62 13.45 -0.15
N ASN A 92 -15.93 12.19 -0.49
CA ASN A 92 -16.91 11.39 0.27
C ASN A 92 -16.46 11.06 1.71
N HIS A 93 -15.15 11.14 2.02
CA HIS A 93 -14.67 11.03 3.40
C HIS A 93 -15.04 12.25 4.23
N HIS A 94 -15.13 13.44 3.61
CA HIS A 94 -15.40 14.71 4.29
C HIS A 94 -16.84 15.17 4.20
N GLU A 95 -17.60 14.68 3.22
CA GLU A 95 -19.01 15.06 3.00
C GLU A 95 -19.81 13.84 2.49
N GLU A 96 -19.94 12.77 3.30
CA GLU A 96 -20.77 11.61 2.95
C GLU A 96 -22.26 12.00 2.86
N ILE A 97 -22.71 12.94 3.69
CA ILE A 97 -24.06 13.49 3.70
C ILE A 97 -24.04 14.93 3.19
N GLU A 98 -24.89 15.28 2.23
CA GLU A 98 -24.93 16.60 1.60
C GLU A 98 -24.96 17.75 2.63
N GLY A 99 -23.97 18.65 2.56
CA GLY A 99 -23.83 19.81 3.43
C GLY A 99 -23.23 19.56 4.79
N GLN A 100 -22.94 18.31 5.16
CA GLN A 100 -22.34 17.95 6.44
C GLN A 100 -20.83 17.67 6.26
N PHE A 101 -20.02 18.69 6.47
CA PHE A 101 -18.57 18.57 6.35
C PHE A 101 -17.93 18.17 7.67
N GLU A 102 -17.01 17.20 7.63
CA GLU A 102 -16.24 16.75 8.79
C GLU A 102 -14.74 16.99 8.58
N TRP A 103 -14.13 17.76 9.50
CA TRP A 103 -12.73 18.10 9.52
C TRP A 103 -12.12 17.86 10.92
N SER A 104 -12.48 16.77 11.57
CA SER A 104 -12.03 16.38 12.91
C SER A 104 -11.52 14.95 12.98
N GLY A 105 -10.90 14.56 14.10
CA GLY A 105 -10.37 13.20 14.28
C GLY A 105 -9.40 12.80 13.17
N ASN A 106 -9.60 11.66 12.54
CA ASN A 106 -8.78 11.19 11.41
C ASN A 106 -8.96 12.04 10.12
N LYS A 107 -9.96 12.92 10.09
CA LYS A 107 -10.27 13.81 8.96
C LYS A 107 -9.74 15.24 9.16
N ASP A 108 -8.98 15.51 10.22
CA ASP A 108 -8.40 16.83 10.54
C ASP A 108 -7.20 17.14 9.62
N LEU A 109 -7.50 17.60 8.41
CA LEU A 109 -6.51 17.98 7.38
C LEU A 109 -5.51 19.02 7.92
N ARG A 110 -6.00 20.01 8.66
CA ARG A 110 -5.17 21.09 9.17
C ARG A 110 -4.13 20.59 10.17
N ALA A 111 -4.53 19.68 11.07
CA ALA A 111 -3.59 19.06 12.03
C ALA A 111 -2.56 18.17 11.32
N PHE A 112 -2.97 17.44 10.28
CA PHE A 112 -2.04 16.62 9.49
C PHE A 112 -0.97 17.47 8.78
N ILE A 113 -1.36 18.55 8.11
CA ILE A 113 -0.42 19.48 7.45
C ILE A 113 0.54 20.11 8.47
N LYS A 114 0.05 20.51 9.65
CA LYS A 114 0.89 21.00 10.75
C LYS A 114 1.94 19.97 11.18
N LEU A 115 1.56 18.71 11.22
CA LEU A 115 2.46 17.63 11.62
C LEU A 115 3.57 17.40 10.58
N ILE A 116 3.23 17.41 9.27
CA ILE A 116 4.21 17.38 8.19
C ILE A 116 5.22 18.52 8.34
N HIS A 117 4.73 19.74 8.58
CA HIS A 117 5.56 20.93 8.76
C HIS A 117 6.47 20.83 10.00
N LYS A 118 5.94 20.33 11.14
CA LYS A 118 6.69 20.09 12.37
C LYS A 118 7.95 19.25 12.14
N HIS A 119 7.86 18.27 11.27
CA HIS A 119 8.97 17.36 10.95
C HIS A 119 9.85 17.83 9.78
N GLY A 120 9.64 19.05 9.28
CA GLY A 120 10.43 19.65 8.21
C GLY A 120 10.28 18.95 6.87
N MET A 121 9.15 18.29 6.65
CA MET A 121 8.77 17.68 5.38
C MET A 121 7.89 18.64 4.58
N MET A 122 7.84 18.47 3.26
CA MET A 122 6.96 19.20 2.36
C MET A 122 5.65 18.44 2.16
N ALA A 123 4.58 19.15 1.85
CA ALA A 123 3.25 18.61 1.63
C ALA A 123 2.81 18.80 0.17
N TYR A 124 2.18 17.78 -0.38
CA TYR A 124 1.63 17.76 -1.72
C TYR A 124 0.20 17.23 -1.69
N PRO A 125 -0.81 18.09 -1.38
CA PRO A 125 -2.21 17.69 -1.40
C PRO A 125 -2.71 17.40 -2.81
N ARG A 126 -3.38 16.27 -2.99
CA ARG A 126 -4.10 15.89 -4.21
C ARG A 126 -5.57 16.26 -3.99
N ILE A 127 -5.95 17.44 -4.52
CA ILE A 127 -7.21 18.13 -4.17
C ILE A 127 -8.42 17.72 -5.02
N GLY A 128 -8.24 16.86 -5.98
CA GLY A 128 -9.31 16.35 -6.83
C GLY A 128 -10.02 17.43 -7.67
N PRO A 129 -11.37 17.50 -7.69
CA PRO A 129 -12.38 16.79 -6.87
C PRO A 129 -12.46 15.28 -7.01
N TRP A 130 -12.09 14.74 -8.19
CA TRP A 130 -12.02 13.31 -8.44
C TRP A 130 -10.63 12.76 -8.06
N THR A 131 -10.61 11.64 -7.34
CA THR A 131 -9.36 11.09 -6.79
C THR A 131 -9.01 9.70 -7.33
N HIS A 132 -9.94 8.92 -7.91
CA HIS A 132 -9.80 7.47 -8.01
C HIS A 132 -9.47 6.88 -6.61
N GLY A 133 -8.26 6.35 -6.42
CA GLY A 133 -7.77 5.88 -5.12
C GLY A 133 -8.57 4.71 -4.57
N GLU A 134 -9.19 3.91 -5.46
CA GLU A 134 -10.09 2.81 -5.18
C GLU A 134 -11.16 3.22 -4.12
N VAL A 135 -11.67 4.45 -4.28
CA VAL A 135 -12.73 5.04 -3.47
C VAL A 135 -14.05 4.99 -4.25
N ARG A 136 -15.13 4.71 -3.55
CA ARG A 136 -16.48 4.69 -4.10
C ARG A 136 -16.75 5.96 -4.93
N ASN A 137 -17.22 5.78 -6.17
CA ASN A 137 -17.47 6.84 -7.16
C ASN A 137 -16.26 7.78 -7.37
N GLY A 138 -15.03 7.26 -7.28
CA GLY A 138 -13.81 8.05 -7.42
C GLY A 138 -13.67 9.19 -6.41
N GLY A 139 -14.35 9.07 -5.26
CA GLY A 139 -14.41 10.05 -4.19
C GLY A 139 -15.66 10.94 -4.22
N SER A 140 -16.45 10.93 -5.28
CA SER A 140 -17.71 11.68 -5.34
C SER A 140 -18.75 11.08 -4.38
N PRO A 141 -19.41 11.86 -3.51
CA PRO A 141 -20.46 11.36 -2.63
C PRO A 141 -21.67 10.80 -3.40
N ASP A 142 -22.32 9.75 -2.88
CA ASP A 142 -23.49 9.12 -3.51
C ASP A 142 -24.62 10.12 -3.81
N TRP A 143 -24.89 11.08 -2.92
CA TRP A 143 -25.92 12.07 -3.09
C TRP A 143 -25.69 12.97 -4.33
N ILE A 144 -24.43 13.14 -4.79
CA ILE A 144 -24.11 13.83 -6.05
C ILE A 144 -24.43 12.93 -7.25
N VAL A 145 -24.00 11.67 -7.19
CA VAL A 145 -24.23 10.68 -8.26
C VAL A 145 -25.73 10.41 -8.44
N ASP A 146 -26.48 10.32 -7.34
CA ASP A 146 -27.93 10.07 -7.34
C ASP A 146 -28.77 11.21 -7.96
N LYS A 147 -28.20 12.40 -8.12
CA LYS A 147 -28.92 13.53 -8.74
C LYS A 147 -29.26 13.33 -10.23
N LYS A 148 -28.70 12.32 -10.90
CA LYS A 148 -28.99 11.82 -12.27
C LYS A 148 -29.06 12.86 -13.41
N ILE A 149 -29.08 14.15 -13.08
CA ILE A 149 -29.15 15.30 -14.00
C ILE A 149 -27.75 15.87 -14.26
N MET A 150 -26.74 15.28 -13.68
CA MET A 150 -25.37 15.79 -13.63
C MET A 150 -24.43 14.85 -14.37
N GLU A 151 -23.69 15.43 -15.30
CA GLU A 151 -22.55 14.75 -15.91
C GLU A 151 -21.36 14.96 -14.97
N ASP A 152 -20.91 13.87 -14.32
CA ASP A 152 -19.78 13.86 -13.43
C ASP A 152 -18.48 14.24 -14.17
N ARG A 153 -17.49 14.79 -13.44
CA ARG A 153 -16.20 15.20 -14.00
C ARG A 153 -16.37 16.05 -15.27
N SER A 154 -17.19 17.10 -15.24
CA SER A 154 -17.53 17.88 -16.41
C SER A 154 -17.67 19.37 -16.11
N ASN A 155 -17.91 20.16 -17.16
CA ASN A 155 -18.26 21.58 -17.05
C ASN A 155 -19.75 21.83 -16.80
N HIS A 156 -20.51 20.79 -16.38
CA HIS A 156 -21.92 20.97 -16.05
C HIS A 156 -22.06 21.91 -14.83
N PRO A 157 -22.93 22.94 -14.90
CA PRO A 157 -23.02 23.98 -13.86
C PRO A 157 -23.33 23.43 -12.46
N VAL A 158 -24.12 22.36 -12.37
CA VAL A 158 -24.46 21.72 -11.09
C VAL A 158 -23.24 21.05 -10.48
N TYR A 159 -22.44 20.31 -11.29
CA TYR A 159 -21.19 19.72 -10.82
C TYR A 159 -20.22 20.82 -10.35
N GLN A 160 -20.04 21.84 -11.17
CA GLN A 160 -19.16 22.96 -10.84
C GLN A 160 -19.56 23.66 -9.53
N TYR A 161 -20.86 23.85 -9.28
CA TYR A 161 -21.36 24.43 -8.04
C TYR A 161 -20.95 23.62 -6.81
N TYR A 162 -21.18 22.30 -6.82
CA TYR A 162 -20.85 21.45 -5.68
C TYR A 162 -19.34 21.23 -5.52
N ALA A 163 -18.62 21.06 -6.62
CA ALA A 163 -17.15 20.94 -6.60
C ALA A 163 -16.49 22.21 -6.07
N GLU A 164 -16.93 23.42 -6.50
CA GLU A 164 -16.41 24.69 -5.95
C GLU A 164 -16.75 24.83 -4.46
N ARG A 165 -17.94 24.41 -4.02
CA ARG A 165 -18.34 24.41 -2.60
C ARG A 165 -17.40 23.52 -1.77
N TYR A 166 -17.12 22.30 -2.24
CA TYR A 166 -16.19 21.39 -1.59
C TYR A 166 -14.77 21.96 -1.56
N MET A 167 -14.26 22.43 -2.69
CA MET A 167 -12.94 23.05 -2.79
C MET A 167 -12.78 24.27 -1.86
N ALA A 168 -13.84 25.05 -1.67
CA ALA A 168 -13.85 26.19 -0.74
C ALA A 168 -13.73 25.75 0.71
N GLN A 169 -14.36 24.65 1.11
CA GLN A 169 -14.20 24.10 2.47
C GLN A 169 -12.79 23.56 2.68
N MET A 170 -12.25 22.84 1.71
CA MET A 170 -10.89 22.31 1.72
C MET A 170 -9.84 23.45 1.81
N SER A 171 -9.99 24.49 0.98
CA SER A 171 -9.06 25.63 0.96
C SER A 171 -8.94 26.31 2.33
N LYS A 172 -10.04 26.45 3.09
CA LYS A 172 -10.02 26.98 4.47
C LYS A 172 -9.13 26.14 5.39
N GLN A 173 -9.05 24.83 5.19
CA GLN A 173 -8.18 23.98 6.01
C GLN A 173 -6.69 24.17 5.67
N MET A 174 -6.38 24.56 4.45
CA MET A 174 -5.01 24.75 3.96
C MET A 174 -4.49 26.18 4.11
N GLU A 175 -5.34 27.14 4.43
CA GLU A 175 -4.98 28.56 4.62
C GLU A 175 -3.87 28.74 5.66
N GLY A 176 -2.82 29.50 5.30
CA GLY A 176 -1.65 29.76 6.13
C GLY A 176 -0.57 28.65 6.03
N PHE A 177 -0.77 27.62 5.20
CA PHE A 177 0.21 26.55 5.02
C PHE A 177 0.86 26.49 3.64
N TYR A 178 0.57 27.42 2.76
CA TYR A 178 1.23 27.47 1.45
C TYR A 178 2.71 27.87 1.60
N TYR A 179 3.54 27.36 0.68
CA TYR A 179 4.99 27.57 0.73
C TYR A 179 5.39 29.03 0.69
N LYS A 180 4.65 29.88 -0.04
CA LYS A 180 4.83 31.34 -0.05
C LYS A 180 4.67 32.00 1.33
N GLU A 181 3.92 31.36 2.24
CA GLU A 181 3.64 31.82 3.61
C GLU A 181 4.61 31.18 4.62
N GLY A 182 5.59 30.42 4.15
CA GLY A 182 6.51 29.64 4.98
C GLY A 182 5.97 28.27 5.41
N GLY A 183 4.80 27.85 4.90
CA GLY A 183 4.20 26.55 5.17
C GLY A 183 4.78 25.41 4.31
N PRO A 184 4.34 24.16 4.52
CA PRO A 184 4.91 23.01 3.85
C PRO A 184 4.33 22.72 2.46
N ILE A 185 3.19 23.33 2.05
CA ILE A 185 2.50 23.00 0.80
C ILE A 185 3.26 23.60 -0.39
N VAL A 186 3.97 22.75 -1.13
CA VAL A 186 4.86 23.15 -2.25
C VAL A 186 4.24 22.97 -3.63
N GLY A 187 3.10 22.32 -3.73
CA GLY A 187 2.33 22.07 -4.94
C GLY A 187 1.03 21.39 -4.63
N ALA A 188 0.14 21.29 -5.59
CA ALA A 188 -1.12 20.55 -5.45
C ALA A 188 -1.49 19.87 -6.77
N GLN A 189 -2.09 18.68 -6.70
CA GLN A 189 -2.66 18.02 -7.86
C GLN A 189 -4.14 18.33 -7.98
N ILE A 190 -4.55 18.67 -9.20
CA ILE A 190 -5.97 18.81 -9.59
C ILE A 190 -6.36 17.64 -10.48
N GLU A 191 -7.56 17.13 -10.29
CA GLU A 191 -8.08 15.95 -10.99
C GLU A 191 -7.17 14.71 -10.85
N ASN A 192 -7.57 13.61 -11.40
CA ASN A 192 -6.74 12.42 -11.51
C ASN A 192 -7.14 11.61 -12.73
N GLU A 193 -6.15 11.32 -13.61
CA GLU A 193 -6.33 10.47 -14.79
C GLU A 193 -7.58 10.84 -15.62
N TYR A 194 -7.70 12.10 -15.98
CA TYR A 194 -8.82 12.61 -16.72
C TYR A 194 -8.65 12.34 -18.23
N TRP A 195 -9.32 11.33 -18.75
CA TRP A 195 -9.07 10.74 -20.08
C TRP A 195 -9.99 11.20 -21.22
N PHE A 196 -10.69 12.31 -21.07
CA PHE A 196 -11.46 12.90 -22.17
C PHE A 196 -10.62 13.90 -22.96
N ALA A 197 -9.63 13.42 -23.73
CA ALA A 197 -8.56 14.22 -24.33
C ALA A 197 -9.00 15.47 -25.07
N GLN A 198 -10.13 15.50 -25.77
CA GLN A 198 -10.61 16.66 -26.50
C GLN A 198 -11.63 17.53 -25.74
N LYS A 199 -12.33 16.97 -24.77
CA LYS A 199 -13.33 17.69 -23.97
C LYS A 199 -12.77 18.15 -22.61
N GLY A 200 -11.65 17.57 -22.17
CA GLY A 200 -11.13 17.70 -20.81
C GLY A 200 -10.35 18.97 -20.52
N GLU A 201 -9.74 19.61 -21.50
CA GLU A 201 -8.94 20.81 -21.24
C GLU A 201 -9.73 21.93 -20.57
N ALA A 202 -10.96 22.14 -20.98
CA ALA A 202 -11.81 23.16 -20.39
C ALA A 202 -12.13 22.87 -18.92
N HIS A 203 -12.31 21.59 -18.57
CA HIS A 203 -12.55 21.14 -17.19
C HIS A 203 -11.30 21.36 -16.33
N ILE A 204 -10.13 20.91 -16.74
CA ILE A 204 -8.87 21.12 -16.03
C ILE A 204 -8.59 22.61 -15.83
N LYS A 205 -8.79 23.43 -16.88
CA LYS A 205 -8.64 24.90 -16.80
C LYS A 205 -9.62 25.52 -15.81
N TRP A 206 -10.86 25.01 -15.76
CA TRP A 206 -11.87 25.48 -14.79
C TRP A 206 -11.44 25.14 -13.36
N ILE A 207 -11.02 23.90 -13.07
CA ILE A 207 -10.55 23.51 -11.73
C ILE A 207 -9.36 24.37 -11.32
N LYS A 208 -8.36 24.55 -12.19
CA LYS A 208 -7.21 25.43 -11.94
C LYS A 208 -7.65 26.84 -11.55
N LYS A 209 -8.52 27.45 -12.37
CA LYS A 209 -9.03 28.80 -12.12
C LYS A 209 -9.80 28.90 -10.79
N THR A 210 -10.58 27.88 -10.48
CA THR A 210 -11.33 27.78 -9.22
C THR A 210 -10.38 27.63 -8.03
N ALA A 211 -9.37 26.75 -8.12
CA ALA A 211 -8.35 26.60 -7.09
C ALA A 211 -7.62 27.92 -6.79
N GLN A 212 -7.18 28.64 -7.85
CA GLN A 212 -6.54 29.93 -7.72
C GLN A 212 -7.46 31.01 -7.13
N LYS A 213 -8.73 31.06 -7.55
CA LYS A 213 -9.78 31.95 -6.99
C LYS A 213 -9.97 31.72 -5.50
N LEU A 214 -9.87 30.46 -5.05
CA LEU A 214 -10.01 30.07 -3.65
C LEU A 214 -8.71 30.20 -2.84
N GLY A 215 -7.64 30.73 -3.43
CA GLY A 215 -6.38 31.01 -2.73
C GLY A 215 -5.36 29.86 -2.76
N ILE A 216 -5.61 28.78 -3.48
CA ILE A 216 -4.64 27.70 -3.68
C ILE A 216 -3.59 28.16 -4.70
N ASP A 217 -2.60 28.91 -4.21
CA ASP A 217 -1.60 29.60 -5.01
C ASP A 217 -0.23 28.92 -4.91
N VAL A 218 -0.14 27.74 -5.52
CA VAL A 218 1.04 26.87 -5.61
C VAL A 218 1.13 26.29 -7.02
N PRO A 219 2.28 25.70 -7.42
CA PRO A 219 2.36 24.93 -8.66
C PRO A 219 1.30 23.83 -8.71
N LEU A 220 0.56 23.75 -9.83
CA LEU A 220 -0.50 22.77 -10.02
C LEU A 220 -0.08 21.68 -11.00
N TYR A 221 -0.45 20.47 -10.67
CA TYR A 221 -0.12 19.24 -11.39
C TYR A 221 -1.37 18.44 -11.71
N THR A 222 -1.26 17.50 -12.66
CA THR A 222 -2.27 16.45 -12.88
C THR A 222 -1.59 15.14 -13.24
N VAL A 223 -2.21 14.01 -12.90
CA VAL A 223 -1.66 12.69 -13.22
C VAL A 223 -2.13 12.24 -14.60
N THR A 224 -1.22 11.62 -15.35
CA THR A 224 -1.43 11.11 -16.71
C THR A 224 -0.97 9.66 -16.82
N GLY A 225 -1.35 8.78 -15.87
CA GLY A 225 -0.90 7.37 -15.84
C GLY A 225 -1.28 6.56 -17.09
N TRP A 226 -2.34 6.98 -17.79
CA TRP A 226 -2.92 6.29 -18.94
C TRP A 226 -2.88 7.16 -20.21
N GLY A 227 -3.00 6.54 -21.39
CA GLY A 227 -3.19 7.24 -22.64
C GLY A 227 -4.50 8.06 -22.68
N ASP A 228 -4.59 9.01 -23.59
CA ASP A 228 -5.78 9.87 -23.86
C ASP A 228 -6.20 10.81 -22.71
N VAL A 229 -5.29 11.08 -21.78
CA VAL A 229 -5.52 12.05 -20.70
C VAL A 229 -5.36 13.48 -21.17
N SER A 230 -6.13 14.39 -20.55
CA SER A 230 -6.09 15.83 -20.89
C SER A 230 -5.07 16.57 -20.05
N VAL A 231 -4.04 17.09 -20.70
CA VAL A 231 -3.05 18.00 -20.09
C VAL A 231 -3.00 19.29 -20.90
N PRO A 232 -3.73 20.33 -20.49
CA PRO A 232 -3.69 21.62 -21.20
C PRO A 232 -2.29 22.20 -21.16
N GLU A 233 -1.72 22.49 -22.33
CA GLU A 233 -0.35 22.94 -22.48
C GLU A 233 -0.07 24.21 -21.67
N ASN A 234 1.02 24.24 -20.94
CA ASN A 234 1.48 25.33 -20.08
C ASN A 234 0.51 25.71 -18.93
N GLU A 235 -0.51 24.92 -18.66
CA GLU A 235 -1.45 25.19 -17.57
C GLU A 235 -1.17 24.37 -16.29
N VAL A 236 -0.75 23.12 -16.46
CA VAL A 236 -0.43 22.19 -15.37
C VAL A 236 0.81 21.35 -15.72
N ILE A 237 1.49 20.81 -14.71
CA ILE A 237 2.62 19.88 -14.89
C ILE A 237 2.08 18.44 -14.93
N PRO A 238 2.38 17.65 -15.97
CA PRO A 238 2.01 16.24 -16.00
C PRO A 238 2.89 15.43 -15.05
N LEU A 239 2.27 14.51 -14.32
CA LEU A 239 2.92 13.47 -13.53
C LEU A 239 2.58 12.11 -14.12
N PHE A 240 3.46 11.11 -13.90
CA PHE A 240 3.31 9.79 -14.50
C PHE A 240 3.34 8.71 -13.42
N GLY A 241 2.72 7.57 -13.73
CA GLY A 241 2.66 6.40 -12.88
C GLY A 241 3.01 5.13 -13.64
N THR A 242 3.34 4.10 -12.91
CA THR A 242 3.48 2.72 -13.38
C THR A 242 3.39 1.77 -12.20
N TYR A 243 2.85 0.58 -12.43
CA TYR A 243 2.67 -0.42 -11.37
C TYR A 243 3.34 -1.73 -11.74
N PRO A 244 3.68 -2.58 -10.76
CA PRO A 244 4.30 -3.87 -11.02
C PRO A 244 3.35 -4.88 -11.67
N ASP A 245 2.04 -4.64 -11.59
CA ASP A 245 0.98 -5.42 -12.23
C ASP A 245 -0.28 -4.56 -12.41
N ALA A 246 -1.35 -5.09 -13.03
CA ALA A 246 -2.60 -4.39 -13.28
C ALA A 246 -3.80 -5.09 -12.61
N PRO A 247 -4.06 -4.82 -11.31
CA PRO A 247 -5.19 -5.43 -10.60
C PRO A 247 -6.56 -5.02 -11.16
N TRP A 248 -6.61 -3.92 -11.90
CA TRP A 248 -7.82 -3.38 -12.56
C TRP A 248 -8.15 -4.05 -13.89
N ASN A 249 -7.31 -4.99 -14.36
CA ASN A 249 -7.53 -5.66 -15.66
C ASN A 249 -8.59 -6.76 -15.51
N ALA A 250 -9.64 -6.69 -16.33
CA ALA A 250 -10.70 -7.72 -16.39
C ALA A 250 -10.23 -9.04 -17.02
N ASP A 251 -9.14 -9.05 -17.78
CA ASP A 251 -8.56 -10.26 -18.34
C ASP A 251 -7.85 -11.06 -17.27
N LEU A 252 -8.37 -12.25 -16.96
CA LEU A 252 -7.80 -13.17 -15.96
C LEU A 252 -6.69 -14.07 -16.52
N LYS A 253 -6.28 -13.89 -17.78
CA LYS A 253 -5.07 -14.52 -18.26
C LYS A 253 -3.88 -13.90 -17.54
N VAL A 254 -2.92 -14.75 -17.20
CA VAL A 254 -1.64 -14.27 -16.69
C VAL A 254 -1.03 -13.37 -17.76
N SER A 255 -0.99 -12.06 -17.53
CA SER A 255 -0.29 -11.18 -18.46
C SER A 255 1.21 -11.47 -18.34
N GLU A 256 1.83 -11.78 -19.45
CA GLU A 256 3.28 -11.83 -19.52
C GLU A 256 3.77 -10.39 -19.33
N ASN A 257 4.39 -10.13 -18.17
CA ASN A 257 5.13 -8.91 -17.86
C ASN A 257 4.42 -7.55 -18.12
N GLU A 258 3.48 -7.17 -17.30
CA GLU A 258 2.97 -5.79 -17.30
C GLU A 258 3.96 -4.77 -16.70
N ALA A 259 4.90 -5.23 -15.89
CA ALA A 259 5.94 -4.38 -15.32
C ALA A 259 6.99 -4.00 -16.37
N ASP A 260 7.00 -2.72 -16.74
CA ASP A 260 8.00 -2.17 -17.67
C ASP A 260 9.28 -1.74 -16.94
N PHE A 261 10.26 -2.63 -16.89
CA PHE A 261 11.61 -2.35 -16.35
C PHE A 261 12.55 -1.69 -17.36
N SER A 262 12.10 -1.37 -18.56
CA SER A 262 12.95 -0.81 -19.61
C SER A 262 13.50 0.57 -19.24
N ILE A 263 14.73 0.82 -19.68
CA ILE A 263 15.36 2.13 -19.61
C ILE A 263 15.25 2.79 -20.98
N SER A 264 14.56 3.93 -21.04
CA SER A 264 14.37 4.69 -22.27
C SER A 264 14.73 6.15 -22.04
N ASP A 265 15.06 6.89 -23.09
CA ASP A 265 14.99 8.36 -23.01
C ASP A 265 13.52 8.78 -23.13
N TRP A 266 12.83 8.73 -21.98
CA TRP A 266 11.38 8.85 -21.92
C TRP A 266 10.85 10.09 -22.65
N ARG A 267 11.49 11.25 -22.48
CA ARG A 267 11.08 12.50 -23.10
C ARG A 267 11.17 12.45 -24.64
N VAL A 268 12.14 11.72 -25.19
CA VAL A 268 12.35 11.58 -26.62
C VAL A 268 11.55 10.42 -27.20
N SER A 269 11.46 9.30 -26.49
CA SER A 269 10.74 8.09 -26.93
C SER A 269 9.23 8.33 -27.13
N GLN A 270 8.66 9.26 -26.37
CA GLN A 270 7.24 9.63 -26.45
C GLN A 270 6.96 10.67 -27.55
N GLN A 271 7.98 11.22 -28.24
CA GLN A 271 7.75 12.13 -29.37
C GLN A 271 7.37 11.34 -30.62
N PRO A 272 6.43 11.85 -31.45
CA PRO A 272 6.14 11.24 -32.75
C PRO A 272 7.39 11.25 -33.60
N LYS A 273 7.69 10.15 -34.28
CA LYS A 273 8.78 10.12 -35.27
C LYS A 273 8.49 11.07 -36.40
N LYS A 274 9.55 11.62 -37.00
CA LYS A 274 9.43 12.60 -38.10
C LYS A 274 8.58 12.03 -39.26
N GLY A 275 7.41 12.64 -39.50
CA GLY A 275 6.43 12.22 -40.50
C GLY A 275 5.29 11.35 -39.94
N GLU A 276 5.31 10.95 -38.71
CA GLU A 276 4.17 10.31 -38.02
C GLU A 276 3.24 11.38 -37.44
N LYS A 277 1.93 11.15 -37.55
CA LYS A 277 0.97 11.93 -36.75
C LYS A 277 1.23 11.62 -35.28
N PRO A 278 1.08 12.60 -34.34
CA PRO A 278 1.10 12.29 -32.91
C PRO A 278 0.20 11.09 -32.65
N SER A 279 0.75 10.04 -32.04
CA SER A 279 -0.11 8.94 -31.62
C SER A 279 -1.20 9.55 -30.75
N ASN A 280 -2.47 9.20 -30.94
CA ASN A 280 -3.59 9.72 -30.17
C ASN A 280 -3.47 9.42 -28.65
N LYS A 281 -2.41 8.73 -28.26
CA LYS A 281 -2.19 8.25 -26.90
C LYS A 281 -1.73 9.34 -25.93
N TYR A 282 -0.98 10.37 -26.40
CA TYR A 282 -0.55 11.50 -25.57
C TYR A 282 -0.58 12.77 -26.39
N HIS A 283 -1.37 13.74 -25.98
CA HIS A 283 -1.46 15.07 -26.61
C HIS A 283 -0.48 16.08 -25.98
N VAL A 284 0.58 15.59 -25.31
CA VAL A 284 1.52 16.40 -24.56
C VAL A 284 2.85 16.52 -25.30
N ASN A 285 3.37 17.74 -25.43
CA ASN A 285 4.74 17.95 -25.88
C ASN A 285 5.72 17.73 -24.72
N PHE A 286 6.21 16.51 -24.56
CA PHE A 286 7.06 16.10 -23.44
C PHE A 286 8.40 16.84 -23.37
N LEU A 287 8.85 17.50 -24.43
CA LEU A 287 10.08 18.30 -24.41
C LEU A 287 9.92 19.61 -23.62
N LEU A 288 8.70 20.05 -23.37
CA LEU A 288 8.40 21.22 -22.56
C LEU A 288 8.38 20.96 -21.06
N TYR A 289 8.25 19.69 -20.65
CA TYR A 289 8.03 19.29 -19.26
C TYR A 289 9.16 18.44 -18.72
N PRO A 290 9.48 18.56 -17.43
CA PRO A 290 10.33 17.56 -16.77
C PRO A 290 9.59 16.20 -16.72
N TYR A 291 10.33 15.11 -16.78
CA TYR A 291 9.79 13.79 -16.49
C TYR A 291 9.69 13.62 -14.97
N PHE A 292 8.48 13.63 -14.43
CA PHE A 292 8.18 13.48 -13.03
C PHE A 292 7.25 12.29 -12.83
N THR A 293 7.51 11.47 -11.80
CA THR A 293 6.63 10.37 -11.41
C THR A 293 5.92 10.69 -10.10
N CYS A 294 4.67 10.23 -9.95
CA CYS A 294 3.86 10.37 -8.74
C CYS A 294 3.40 9.01 -8.23
N GLU A 295 3.02 8.13 -9.13
CA GLU A 295 2.41 6.84 -8.80
C GLU A 295 3.26 5.68 -9.31
N VAL A 296 4.46 5.50 -8.74
CA VAL A 296 5.23 4.27 -8.96
C VAL A 296 4.89 3.30 -7.84
N GLY A 297 4.28 2.15 -8.18
CA GLY A 297 3.92 1.12 -7.23
C GLY A 297 5.15 0.40 -6.68
N ILE A 298 5.37 0.47 -5.37
CA ILE A 298 6.31 -0.44 -4.66
C ILE A 298 5.60 -1.73 -4.28
N GLY A 299 4.33 -1.66 -4.03
CA GLY A 299 3.36 -2.72 -3.89
C GLY A 299 2.20 -2.49 -4.83
N ILE A 300 1.11 -3.24 -4.63
CA ILE A 300 -0.14 -3.06 -5.36
C ILE A 300 -1.33 -3.58 -4.53
N GLN A 301 -2.50 -2.99 -4.75
CA GLN A 301 -3.74 -3.44 -4.13
C GLN A 301 -4.20 -4.77 -4.73
N ASN A 302 -4.60 -5.72 -3.88
CA ASN A 302 -5.31 -6.89 -4.33
C ASN A 302 -6.78 -6.55 -4.60
N THR A 303 -7.31 -6.99 -5.75
CA THR A 303 -8.74 -6.97 -6.03
C THR A 303 -9.34 -8.35 -5.80
N TYR A 304 -10.68 -8.45 -5.83
CA TYR A 304 -11.33 -9.74 -5.65
C TYR A 304 -10.88 -10.76 -6.70
N HIS A 305 -10.69 -10.32 -7.94
CA HIS A 305 -10.37 -11.18 -9.07
C HIS A 305 -8.86 -11.37 -9.33
N ARG A 306 -8.01 -10.53 -8.74
CA ARG A 306 -6.55 -10.59 -8.96
C ARG A 306 -5.79 -10.49 -7.63
N ARG A 307 -5.02 -11.55 -7.31
CA ARG A 307 -4.32 -11.72 -6.03
C ARG A 307 -2.82 -11.74 -6.26
N HIS A 308 -2.26 -10.55 -6.32
CA HIS A 308 -0.84 -10.34 -6.56
C HIS A 308 -0.01 -10.55 -5.30
N VAL A 309 1.24 -10.98 -5.50
CA VAL A 309 2.29 -10.99 -4.49
C VAL A 309 3.46 -10.19 -5.05
N ILE A 310 3.82 -9.10 -4.39
CA ILE A 310 4.86 -8.19 -4.85
C ILE A 310 6.14 -8.43 -4.08
N ASP A 311 7.23 -8.71 -4.83
CA ASP A 311 8.58 -8.86 -4.26
C ASP A 311 9.23 -7.49 -3.99
N GLU A 312 10.21 -7.45 -3.09
CA GLU A 312 10.97 -6.24 -2.77
C GLU A 312 11.72 -5.65 -3.97
N LEU A 313 12.01 -6.47 -4.98
CA LEU A 313 12.71 -6.05 -6.19
C LEU A 313 11.78 -5.55 -7.29
N ASP A 314 10.49 -5.89 -7.28
CA ASP A 314 9.52 -5.41 -8.27
C ASP A 314 9.46 -3.88 -8.28
N GLY A 315 9.11 -3.27 -7.15
CA GLY A 315 9.06 -1.81 -7.02
C GLY A 315 10.44 -1.15 -7.13
N TYR A 316 11.48 -1.80 -6.61
CA TYR A 316 12.85 -1.29 -6.72
C TYR A 316 13.32 -1.25 -8.18
N GLY A 317 13.07 -2.28 -8.96
CA GLY A 317 13.40 -2.33 -10.39
C GLY A 317 12.63 -1.29 -11.20
N LEU A 318 11.32 -1.14 -10.92
CA LEU A 318 10.49 -0.13 -11.55
C LEU A 318 11.06 1.27 -11.35
N ILE A 319 11.32 1.68 -10.12
CA ILE A 319 11.82 3.04 -9.88
C ILE A 319 13.23 3.25 -10.42
N MET A 320 14.06 2.21 -10.41
CA MET A 320 15.39 2.24 -11.03
C MET A 320 15.29 2.48 -12.53
N SER A 321 14.35 1.84 -13.24
CA SER A 321 14.13 2.07 -14.68
C SER A 321 13.66 3.49 -14.96
N LYS A 322 12.75 4.03 -14.13
CA LYS A 322 12.24 5.41 -14.32
C LYS A 322 13.33 6.46 -14.00
N LEU A 323 14.11 6.25 -12.95
CA LEU A 323 15.25 7.12 -12.62
C LEU A 323 16.32 7.06 -13.73
N GLY A 324 16.65 5.88 -14.23
CA GLY A 324 17.54 5.68 -15.37
C GLY A 324 17.00 6.33 -16.65
N SER A 325 15.69 6.34 -16.87
CA SER A 325 14.98 6.96 -17.99
C SER A 325 14.83 8.48 -17.86
N GLY A 326 15.36 9.10 -16.81
CA GLY A 326 15.40 10.55 -16.66
C GLY A 326 14.36 11.14 -15.72
N SER A 327 13.65 10.33 -14.92
CA SER A 327 12.76 10.87 -13.89
C SER A 327 13.51 11.76 -12.91
N ASN A 328 13.01 12.96 -12.67
CA ASN A 328 13.59 14.00 -11.79
C ASN A 328 12.64 14.38 -10.64
N LEU A 329 11.62 13.62 -10.40
CA LEU A 329 10.84 13.50 -9.17
C LEU A 329 10.46 12.03 -9.04
N VAL A 330 10.79 11.44 -7.91
CA VAL A 330 10.52 10.03 -7.61
C VAL A 330 9.32 9.99 -6.67
N GLY A 331 8.16 9.57 -7.18
CA GLY A 331 6.90 9.52 -6.43
C GLY A 331 6.32 8.13 -6.37
N TYR A 332 5.82 7.74 -5.21
CA TYR A 332 5.31 6.41 -4.89
C TYR A 332 3.84 6.41 -4.51
N TYR A 333 3.10 5.43 -5.01
CA TYR A 333 1.73 5.12 -4.63
C TYR A 333 1.55 3.62 -4.35
N MET A 334 1.14 3.17 -3.18
CA MET A 334 1.17 3.84 -1.87
C MET A 334 2.54 3.64 -1.23
N PHE A 335 3.00 4.60 -0.43
CA PHE A 335 4.18 4.41 0.41
C PHE A 335 3.80 3.90 1.80
N ALA A 336 2.65 4.31 2.31
CA ALA A 336 2.04 3.79 3.52
C ALA A 336 0.65 3.24 3.23
N GLY A 337 0.43 1.99 3.56
CA GLY A 337 -0.87 1.34 3.54
C GLY A 337 -1.81 1.94 4.59
N ALA A 338 -3.10 1.69 4.43
CA ALA A 338 -4.13 2.37 5.20
C ALA A 338 -5.39 1.49 5.33
N THR A 339 -6.33 1.90 6.19
CA THR A 339 -7.60 1.23 6.41
C THR A 339 -8.74 2.19 6.06
N ASN A 340 -9.67 1.80 5.21
CA ASN A 340 -10.81 2.61 4.82
C ASN A 340 -11.66 3.00 6.05
N PRO A 341 -12.06 4.27 6.19
CA PRO A 341 -12.90 4.69 7.30
C PRO A 341 -14.29 4.05 7.23
N GLN A 342 -14.96 3.96 8.37
CA GLN A 342 -16.35 3.51 8.43
C GLN A 342 -17.27 4.57 7.81
N GLY A 343 -18.05 4.19 6.80
CA GLY A 343 -19.10 5.01 6.26
C GLY A 343 -20.38 4.91 7.10
N ILE A 344 -21.25 5.90 6.97
CA ILE A 344 -22.56 5.94 7.64
C ILE A 344 -23.57 5.12 6.84
N ASN A 345 -23.68 5.41 5.54
CA ASN A 345 -24.69 4.81 4.66
C ASN A 345 -24.16 3.64 3.83
N THR A 346 -22.88 3.72 3.43
CA THR A 346 -22.23 2.73 2.57
C THR A 346 -20.80 2.48 3.04
N THR A 347 -20.16 1.44 2.53
CA THR A 347 -18.70 1.38 2.52
C THR A 347 -18.15 2.43 1.56
N LEU A 348 -16.95 2.95 1.82
CA LEU A 348 -16.40 4.10 1.07
C LEU A 348 -15.36 3.69 0.03
N GLU A 349 -15.12 2.41 -0.14
CA GLU A 349 -14.25 1.83 -1.16
C GLU A 349 -15.00 1.53 -2.46
N GLU A 350 -14.22 1.18 -3.49
CA GLU A 350 -14.73 0.81 -4.80
C GLU A 350 -15.21 -0.66 -4.80
N GLU A 351 -16.47 -0.86 -5.20
CA GLU A 351 -17.05 -2.18 -5.47
C GLU A 351 -17.58 -2.23 -6.90
N GLU A 352 -17.47 -3.37 -7.56
CA GLU A 352 -17.94 -3.59 -8.94
C GLU A 352 -19.41 -3.21 -9.14
N ASP A 353 -20.27 -3.59 -8.19
CA ASP A 353 -21.70 -3.28 -8.21
C ASP A 353 -22.01 -1.77 -8.18
N ASN A 354 -21.07 -0.96 -7.70
CA ASN A 354 -21.25 0.47 -7.53
C ASN A 354 -20.64 1.31 -8.64
N THR A 355 -19.60 0.80 -9.29
CA THR A 355 -18.76 1.57 -10.23
C THR A 355 -18.88 1.08 -11.67
N ALA A 356 -19.43 -0.11 -11.87
CA ALA A 356 -19.40 -0.86 -13.14
C ALA A 356 -17.97 -1.16 -13.66
N TYR A 357 -16.95 -1.00 -12.83
CA TYR A 357 -15.59 -1.45 -13.08
C TYR A 357 -15.38 -2.84 -12.49
N TYR A 358 -14.56 -3.66 -13.14
CA TYR A 358 -14.19 -5.00 -12.68
C TYR A 358 -13.19 -4.93 -11.50
N THR A 359 -13.45 -4.02 -10.55
CA THR A 359 -12.55 -3.72 -9.45
C THR A 359 -13.32 -3.70 -8.14
N THR A 360 -13.35 -4.84 -7.46
CA THR A 360 -13.79 -4.93 -6.08
C THR A 360 -12.57 -5.00 -5.19
N VAL A 361 -12.36 -4.05 -4.30
CA VAL A 361 -11.29 -4.04 -3.30
C VAL A 361 -11.83 -4.45 -1.92
N PRO A 362 -10.98 -4.82 -0.95
CA PRO A 362 -11.43 -5.05 0.42
C PRO A 362 -12.15 -3.83 1.00
N SER A 363 -13.19 -4.07 1.80
CA SER A 363 -13.99 -2.97 2.38
C SER A 363 -13.22 -2.12 3.37
N LYS A 364 -12.25 -2.73 4.05
CA LYS A 364 -11.40 -2.06 5.04
C LYS A 364 -9.96 -1.92 4.59
N SER A 365 -9.34 -3.02 4.15
CA SER A 365 -7.92 -3.00 3.84
C SER A 365 -7.61 -2.18 2.60
N TYR A 366 -6.78 -1.18 2.78
CA TYR A 366 -6.07 -0.47 1.72
C TYR A 366 -4.55 -0.58 1.95
N ASP A 367 -4.11 -1.80 2.25
CA ASP A 367 -2.72 -2.12 2.57
C ASP A 367 -1.76 -1.86 1.42
N PHE A 368 -2.22 -2.10 0.18
CA PHE A 368 -1.46 -1.89 -1.04
C PHE A 368 -0.13 -2.64 -1.12
N GLN A 369 0.12 -3.58 -0.20
CA GLN A 369 1.44 -4.21 0.04
C GLN A 369 2.56 -3.14 0.13
N ALA A 370 2.25 -2.01 0.72
CA ALA A 370 3.09 -0.82 0.77
C ALA A 370 4.37 -1.03 1.59
N PRO A 371 5.42 -0.22 1.38
CA PRO A 371 6.64 -0.24 2.21
C PRO A 371 6.38 -0.14 3.71
N ILE A 372 5.42 0.70 4.13
CA ILE A 372 4.83 0.70 5.48
C ILE A 372 3.43 0.11 5.32
N ARG A 373 3.18 -1.09 5.89
CA ARG A 373 1.90 -1.78 5.80
C ARG A 373 0.80 -0.99 6.54
N GLU A 374 -0.47 -1.29 6.26
CA GLU A 374 -1.59 -0.72 7.03
C GLU A 374 -1.50 -1.05 8.52
N SER A 375 -0.89 -2.18 8.88
CA SER A 375 -0.57 -2.53 10.26
C SER A 375 0.43 -1.58 10.94
N GLY A 376 1.17 -0.77 10.17
CA GLY A 376 2.26 0.08 10.64
C GLY A 376 3.65 -0.55 10.58
N GLU A 377 3.74 -1.83 10.19
CA GLU A 377 5.01 -2.54 10.03
C GLU A 377 5.77 -2.06 8.80
N THR A 378 7.10 -1.98 8.91
CA THR A 378 7.98 -1.77 7.74
C THR A 378 8.35 -3.11 7.10
N THR A 379 8.38 -3.14 5.76
CA THR A 379 8.64 -4.34 4.96
C THR A 379 10.10 -4.44 4.49
N SER A 380 10.44 -5.55 3.84
CA SER A 380 11.71 -5.69 3.10
C SER A 380 11.80 -4.67 1.96
N ALA A 381 10.68 -4.35 1.28
CA ALA A 381 10.62 -3.31 0.25
C ALA A 381 10.98 -1.92 0.80
N TYR A 382 10.53 -1.58 2.01
CA TYR A 382 10.95 -0.35 2.71
C TYR A 382 12.47 -0.30 2.90
N ARG A 383 13.08 -1.41 3.31
CA ARG A 383 14.54 -1.49 3.54
C ARG A 383 15.31 -1.42 2.21
N GLN A 384 14.79 -2.03 1.16
CA GLN A 384 15.41 -2.04 -0.15
C GLN A 384 15.39 -0.65 -0.80
N ILE A 385 14.26 0.06 -0.76
CA ILE A 385 14.12 1.36 -1.40
C ILE A 385 14.86 2.48 -0.67
N LYS A 386 15.00 2.37 0.63
CA LYS A 386 15.66 3.37 1.50
C LYS A 386 17.08 3.72 1.02
N LYS A 387 17.88 2.74 0.59
CA LYS A 387 19.23 2.97 0.09
C LYS A 387 19.25 3.79 -1.21
N LEU A 388 18.22 3.63 -2.07
CA LEU A 388 18.07 4.46 -3.27
C LEU A 388 17.73 5.90 -2.92
N HIS A 389 16.86 6.09 -1.92
CA HIS A 389 16.52 7.45 -1.47
C HIS A 389 17.73 8.18 -0.88
N TYR A 390 18.59 7.48 -0.14
CA TYR A 390 19.82 8.08 0.39
C TYR A 390 20.77 8.47 -0.75
N PHE A 391 20.91 7.63 -1.79
CA PHE A 391 21.64 8.00 -3.00
C PHE A 391 21.04 9.23 -3.68
N ILE A 392 19.72 9.28 -3.87
CA ILE A 392 19.03 10.41 -4.52
C ILE A 392 19.20 11.69 -3.70
N ASN A 393 19.04 11.63 -2.39
CA ASN A 393 19.19 12.78 -1.51
C ASN A 393 20.63 13.32 -1.47
N GLU A 394 21.62 12.47 -1.70
CA GLU A 394 23.05 12.86 -1.75
C GLU A 394 23.46 13.35 -3.14
N TYR A 395 23.12 12.61 -4.19
CA TYR A 395 23.65 12.82 -5.55
C TYR A 395 22.62 13.37 -6.53
N GLY A 396 21.36 13.55 -6.11
CA GLY A 396 20.27 14.01 -6.98
C GLY A 396 20.53 15.37 -7.62
N GLY A 397 21.21 16.28 -6.92
CA GLY A 397 21.61 17.56 -7.48
C GLY A 397 22.59 17.46 -8.67
N LEU A 398 23.43 16.45 -8.66
CA LEU A 398 24.32 16.11 -9.78
C LEU A 398 23.55 15.38 -10.89
N LEU A 399 22.66 14.46 -10.51
CA LEU A 399 21.93 13.61 -11.43
C LEU A 399 20.84 14.39 -12.22
N ALA A 400 20.13 15.33 -11.60
CA ALA A 400 18.99 16.03 -12.19
C ALA A 400 19.31 16.70 -13.55
N PRO A 401 20.44 17.40 -13.75
CA PRO A 401 20.76 18.04 -15.01
C PRO A 401 21.38 17.08 -16.07
N MET A 402 21.58 15.79 -15.76
CA MET A 402 22.15 14.80 -16.68
C MET A 402 21.15 14.35 -17.73
N ASP A 403 21.60 14.15 -18.98
CA ASP A 403 20.81 13.55 -20.05
C ASP A 403 20.85 12.02 -19.99
N THR A 404 19.78 11.39 -20.42
CA THR A 404 19.65 9.92 -20.50
C THR A 404 20.19 9.41 -21.83
N TYR A 405 20.99 8.36 -21.80
CA TYR A 405 21.53 7.63 -22.94
C TYR A 405 21.25 6.14 -22.74
N VAL A 406 20.67 5.51 -23.75
CA VAL A 406 20.22 4.12 -23.67
C VAL A 406 21.23 3.20 -24.35
N GLY A 407 21.43 2.01 -23.82
CA GLY A 407 22.22 0.95 -24.41
C GLY A 407 21.55 0.33 -25.64
N ASN A 408 22.19 -0.64 -26.28
CA ASN A 408 21.64 -1.33 -27.44
C ASN A 408 20.75 -2.52 -27.00
N GLN A 409 19.55 -2.22 -26.52
CA GLN A 409 18.63 -3.18 -25.90
C GLN A 409 18.17 -4.29 -26.86
N ASP A 410 18.01 -3.99 -28.17
CA ASP A 410 17.52 -4.95 -29.18
C ASP A 410 18.44 -6.19 -29.36
N LYS A 411 19.67 -6.12 -28.87
CA LYS A 411 20.68 -7.16 -29.02
C LYS A 411 21.09 -7.87 -27.74
N ASP A 412 20.86 -7.21 -26.61
CA ASP A 412 21.62 -7.55 -25.41
C ASP A 412 20.80 -8.22 -24.32
N ASP A 413 19.47 -8.25 -24.42
CA ASP A 413 18.56 -8.81 -23.41
C ASP A 413 18.98 -8.43 -21.95
N LEU A 414 19.54 -7.24 -21.80
CA LEU A 414 19.92 -6.58 -20.56
C LEU A 414 19.43 -5.14 -20.62
N GLU A 415 18.69 -4.72 -19.61
CA GLU A 415 18.28 -3.32 -19.49
C GLU A 415 19.43 -2.50 -18.90
N TYR A 416 19.99 -1.60 -19.70
CA TYR A 416 21.03 -0.69 -19.25
C TYR A 416 21.01 0.65 -19.97
N GLY A 417 21.42 1.68 -19.24
CA GLY A 417 21.53 3.04 -19.74
C GLY A 417 22.42 3.89 -18.84
N ALA A 418 22.66 5.12 -19.21
CA ALA A 418 23.43 6.05 -18.41
C ALA A 418 22.78 7.43 -18.39
N ARG A 419 22.87 8.10 -17.26
CA ARG A 419 22.64 9.54 -17.16
C ARG A 419 24.01 10.22 -17.09
N VAL A 420 24.26 11.09 -18.04
CA VAL A 420 25.58 11.74 -18.23
C VAL A 420 25.40 13.22 -18.50
N LYS A 421 26.30 14.03 -17.93
CA LYS A 421 26.52 15.42 -18.27
C LYS A 421 28.01 15.66 -18.43
N ASP A 422 28.43 16.24 -19.55
CA ASP A 422 29.83 16.43 -19.93
C ASP A 422 30.59 15.09 -19.93
N ASN A 423 31.43 14.86 -18.93
CA ASN A 423 32.21 13.62 -18.79
C ASN A 423 31.95 12.89 -17.46
N SER A 424 30.88 13.19 -16.76
CA SER A 424 30.52 12.56 -15.50
C SER A 424 29.10 12.00 -15.53
N GLY A 425 28.86 10.88 -14.85
CA GLY A 425 27.53 10.29 -14.84
C GLY A 425 27.37 9.05 -13.98
N PHE A 426 26.25 8.37 -14.21
CA PHE A 426 25.87 7.15 -13.55
C PHE A 426 25.32 6.15 -14.57
N VAL A 427 25.77 4.91 -14.51
CA VAL A 427 25.27 3.79 -15.32
C VAL A 427 24.25 3.01 -14.52
N PHE A 428 23.07 2.81 -15.08
CA PHE A 428 21.95 2.04 -14.53
C PHE A 428 21.93 0.68 -15.21
N ILE A 429 21.79 -0.38 -14.43
CA ILE A 429 21.79 -1.77 -14.91
C ILE A 429 20.64 -2.50 -14.20
N ILE A 430 19.81 -3.21 -15.00
CA ILE A 430 18.69 -4.02 -14.51
C ILE A 430 18.73 -5.37 -15.21
N ASN A 431 19.16 -6.42 -14.50
CA ASN A 431 19.03 -7.82 -14.91
C ASN A 431 18.01 -8.48 -13.99
N TYR A 432 16.75 -8.09 -14.15
CA TYR A 432 15.63 -8.54 -13.34
C TYR A 432 14.34 -8.60 -14.16
N GLU A 433 13.53 -9.58 -13.87
CA GLU A 433 12.21 -9.76 -14.44
C GLU A 433 11.24 -10.25 -13.35
N ARG A 434 10.00 -9.72 -13.36
CA ARG A 434 8.96 -10.21 -12.48
C ARG A 434 8.40 -11.53 -13.01
N LYS A 435 8.07 -12.47 -12.12
CA LYS A 435 7.45 -13.77 -12.45
C LYS A 435 8.33 -14.77 -13.23
N GLY A 436 9.63 -14.58 -13.23
CA GLY A 436 10.53 -15.57 -13.83
C GLY A 436 12.00 -15.26 -13.54
N PRO A 437 12.87 -16.27 -13.52
CA PRO A 437 14.30 -16.00 -13.44
C PRO A 437 14.78 -15.42 -14.78
N LYS A 438 15.62 -14.40 -14.70
CA LYS A 438 16.35 -13.89 -15.83
C LYS A 438 17.72 -14.56 -15.93
N ASP A 439 18.16 -14.86 -17.15
CA ASP A 439 19.48 -15.50 -17.34
C ASP A 439 20.62 -14.63 -16.77
N ASP A 440 21.59 -15.29 -16.21
CA ASP A 440 22.88 -14.66 -15.85
C ASP A 440 23.57 -14.12 -17.12
N LYS A 441 24.07 -12.89 -17.06
CA LYS A 441 24.79 -12.28 -18.17
C LYS A 441 26.28 -12.21 -17.85
N GLU A 442 27.10 -12.84 -18.66
CA GLU A 442 28.54 -12.66 -18.62
C GLU A 442 28.94 -11.55 -19.58
N THR A 443 29.60 -10.52 -19.04
CA THR A 443 30.08 -9.41 -19.84
C THR A 443 31.57 -9.23 -19.71
N ASP A 444 32.24 -8.94 -20.82
CA ASP A 444 33.63 -8.50 -20.77
C ASP A 444 33.68 -7.13 -20.08
N ARG A 445 32.98 -6.12 -20.60
CA ARG A 445 33.04 -4.74 -20.08
C ARG A 445 31.89 -3.89 -20.57
N PHE A 446 31.61 -2.84 -19.79
CA PHE A 446 30.86 -1.67 -20.24
C PHE A 446 31.81 -0.65 -20.88
N SER A 447 31.37 0.02 -21.94
CA SER A 447 32.12 1.07 -22.62
C SER A 447 31.22 2.30 -22.81
N ILE A 448 31.53 3.37 -22.09
CA ILE A 448 30.75 4.61 -22.13
C ILE A 448 31.57 5.67 -22.85
N LYS A 449 31.13 6.03 -24.06
CA LYS A 449 31.75 7.10 -24.86
C LYS A 449 31.10 8.42 -24.48
N MET A 450 31.87 9.31 -23.89
CA MET A 450 31.44 10.66 -23.50
C MET A 450 32.11 11.71 -24.39
N LYS A 451 31.85 12.99 -24.12
CA LYS A 451 32.30 14.13 -24.95
C LYS A 451 33.78 14.13 -25.22
N SER A 452 34.66 13.92 -24.25
CA SER A 452 36.10 14.00 -24.38
C SER A 452 36.83 12.71 -24.02
N GLU A 453 36.16 11.70 -23.47
CA GLU A 453 36.80 10.42 -23.14
C GLU A 453 35.86 9.22 -23.25
N THR A 454 36.46 8.05 -23.36
CA THR A 454 35.72 6.78 -23.26
C THR A 454 36.20 6.02 -22.03
N ILE A 455 35.28 5.66 -21.15
CA ILE A 455 35.58 4.81 -20.00
C ILE A 455 35.12 3.39 -20.30
N THR A 456 36.07 2.44 -20.19
CA THR A 456 35.79 1.00 -20.31
C THR A 456 36.08 0.34 -18.96
N PHE A 457 35.09 -0.37 -18.42
CA PHE A 457 35.13 -0.96 -17.07
C PHE A 457 34.17 -2.14 -16.92
N PRO A 458 34.35 -2.99 -15.90
CA PRO A 458 35.43 -3.05 -14.97
C PRO A 458 36.75 -3.47 -15.64
N SER A 459 37.83 -3.59 -14.89
CA SER A 459 39.17 -3.97 -15.45
C SER A 459 39.17 -5.39 -16.00
N LYS A 460 38.40 -6.30 -15.39
CA LYS A 460 38.10 -7.65 -15.85
C LYS A 460 36.57 -7.75 -16.14
N GLY A 461 36.14 -8.79 -16.84
CA GLY A 461 34.75 -9.09 -17.04
C GLY A 461 34.00 -9.30 -15.71
N VAL A 462 32.69 -9.07 -15.72
CA VAL A 462 31.81 -9.25 -14.56
C VAL A 462 30.60 -10.09 -14.94
N LYS A 463 30.17 -10.94 -14.02
CA LYS A 463 28.94 -11.71 -14.15
C LYS A 463 27.78 -10.95 -13.49
N LEU A 464 26.77 -10.60 -14.26
CA LEU A 464 25.52 -10.01 -13.79
C LEU A 464 24.52 -11.15 -13.59
N ILE A 465 24.37 -11.58 -12.35
CA ILE A 465 23.41 -12.65 -12.03
C ILE A 465 21.96 -12.13 -12.11
N ASP A 466 21.01 -13.05 -12.17
CA ASP A 466 19.60 -12.71 -11.96
C ASP A 466 19.41 -11.83 -10.71
N SER A 467 18.47 -10.90 -10.77
CA SER A 467 18.18 -9.94 -9.69
C SER A 467 19.30 -8.89 -9.45
N THR A 468 20.23 -8.70 -10.38
CA THR A 468 21.18 -7.59 -10.33
C THR A 468 20.52 -6.29 -10.77
N ILE A 469 20.32 -5.37 -9.83
CA ILE A 469 19.83 -4.01 -10.06
C ILE A 469 20.79 -3.04 -9.37
N CYS A 470 21.46 -2.16 -10.13
CA CYS A 470 22.47 -1.29 -9.55
C CYS A 470 22.71 0.02 -10.33
N ILE A 471 23.38 0.98 -9.65
CA ILE A 471 23.84 2.25 -10.21
C ILE A 471 25.35 2.31 -10.01
N TRP A 472 26.12 2.47 -11.10
CA TRP A 472 27.56 2.61 -11.04
C TRP A 472 28.01 4.02 -11.45
N PRO A 473 28.83 4.72 -10.64
CA PRO A 473 29.32 6.03 -10.96
C PRO A 473 30.45 5.96 -12.02
N ILE A 474 30.51 6.95 -12.88
CA ILE A 474 31.59 7.18 -13.83
C ILE A 474 32.07 8.62 -13.75
N ASN A 475 33.38 8.82 -13.66
CA ASN A 475 34.04 10.14 -13.56
C ASN A 475 33.43 11.02 -12.46
N LEU A 476 33.13 10.47 -11.31
CA LEU A 476 32.55 11.20 -10.19
C LEU A 476 33.65 11.91 -9.40
N THR A 477 33.51 13.21 -9.20
CA THR A 477 34.38 13.98 -8.31
C THR A 477 33.89 13.83 -6.86
N LEU A 478 34.77 13.30 -6.01
CA LEU A 478 34.54 13.11 -4.58
C LEU A 478 35.51 14.03 -3.81
N ASP A 479 35.08 15.24 -3.50
CA ASP A 479 35.91 16.33 -3.01
C ASP A 479 37.08 16.61 -3.98
N LYS A 480 38.32 16.24 -3.61
CA LYS A 480 39.50 16.38 -4.47
C LYS A 480 39.90 15.06 -5.17
N LEU A 481 39.19 13.98 -4.94
CA LEU A 481 39.42 12.71 -5.60
C LEU A 481 38.62 12.61 -6.89
N GLN A 482 39.23 12.09 -7.94
CA GLN A 482 38.51 11.75 -9.18
C GLN A 482 38.33 10.23 -9.25
N LEU A 483 37.09 9.79 -8.96
CA LEU A 483 36.68 8.40 -9.15
C LEU A 483 36.35 8.18 -10.62
N LYS A 484 37.18 7.42 -11.33
CA LYS A 484 36.93 7.11 -12.75
C LYS A 484 35.75 6.20 -12.93
N TYR A 485 35.60 5.20 -12.07
CA TYR A 485 34.43 4.33 -11.96
C TYR A 485 34.46 3.52 -10.66
N ALA A 486 33.29 3.01 -10.28
CA ALA A 486 33.17 1.93 -9.29
C ALA A 486 32.07 0.95 -9.71
N THR A 487 32.29 -0.35 -9.40
CA THR A 487 31.24 -1.40 -9.52
C THR A 487 30.50 -1.60 -8.20
N ALA A 488 30.33 -0.50 -7.46
CA ALA A 488 29.55 -0.39 -6.23
C ALA A 488 28.69 0.86 -6.34
N GLN A 489 27.47 0.79 -5.79
CA GLN A 489 26.55 1.92 -5.85
C GLN A 489 26.90 2.94 -4.77
N PRO A 490 27.09 4.24 -5.10
CA PRO A 490 27.26 5.28 -4.09
C PRO A 490 26.03 5.37 -3.19
N LEU A 491 26.22 5.63 -1.90
CA LEU A 491 25.16 5.77 -0.92
C LEU A 491 25.11 7.18 -0.33
N CYS A 492 26.16 7.59 0.39
CA CYS A 492 26.25 8.90 1.02
C CYS A 492 27.71 9.25 1.38
N GLN A 493 27.91 10.51 1.81
CA GLN A 493 29.17 11.00 2.36
C GLN A 493 28.96 11.54 3.78
N ILE A 494 29.87 11.16 4.69
CA ILE A 494 29.96 11.74 6.05
C ILE A 494 31.41 12.18 6.29
N GLY A 495 31.63 13.48 6.40
CA GLY A 495 32.99 14.02 6.44
C GLY A 495 33.80 13.55 5.21
N ASN A 496 34.98 12.94 5.45
CA ASN A 496 35.83 12.39 4.41
C ASN A 496 35.56 10.91 4.12
N THR A 497 34.51 10.31 4.67
CA THR A 497 34.14 8.90 4.44
C THR A 497 33.02 8.81 3.43
N PHE A 498 33.26 8.04 2.36
CA PHE A 498 32.28 7.75 1.31
C PHE A 498 31.74 6.33 1.48
N PHE A 499 30.45 6.19 1.60
CA PHE A 499 29.77 4.92 1.71
C PHE A 499 29.23 4.48 0.36
N PHE A 500 29.41 3.19 0.09
CA PHE A 500 28.89 2.50 -1.08
C PHE A 500 28.12 1.26 -0.65
N THR A 501 27.31 0.71 -1.53
CA THR A 501 26.64 -0.57 -1.35
C THR A 501 27.06 -1.56 -2.42
N GLN A 502 27.20 -2.81 -2.04
CA GLN A 502 27.52 -3.90 -2.95
C GLN A 502 26.40 -4.08 -3.98
N SER A 503 26.76 -4.23 -5.25
CA SER A 503 25.87 -4.75 -6.29
C SER A 503 25.73 -6.26 -6.15
N ASN A 504 24.52 -6.81 -6.32
CA ASN A 504 24.25 -8.23 -6.08
C ASN A 504 25.19 -9.14 -6.89
N GLY A 505 25.87 -10.06 -6.20
CA GLY A 505 26.80 -11.03 -6.80
C GLY A 505 28.14 -10.48 -7.28
N ILE A 506 28.46 -9.18 -7.03
CA ILE A 506 29.66 -8.52 -7.57
C ILE A 506 30.60 -8.11 -6.46
N ASN A 507 31.87 -8.51 -6.57
CA ASN A 507 32.93 -7.95 -5.75
C ASN A 507 33.32 -6.56 -6.27
N PRO A 508 33.26 -5.52 -5.43
CA PRO A 508 33.50 -4.14 -5.85
C PRO A 508 34.91 -3.92 -6.41
N GLU A 509 34.94 -3.10 -7.46
CA GLU A 509 36.19 -2.57 -8.02
C GLU A 509 36.08 -1.03 -8.06
N PHE A 510 37.18 -0.35 -7.71
CA PHE A 510 37.32 1.11 -7.77
C PHE A 510 38.50 1.49 -8.64
N CYS A 511 38.30 2.48 -9.51
CA CYS A 511 39.37 3.08 -10.28
C CYS A 511 39.46 4.58 -9.95
N LEU A 512 40.59 5.02 -9.47
CA LEU A 512 40.86 6.42 -9.08
C LEU A 512 42.00 7.02 -9.91
N ASP A 513 41.87 8.30 -10.30
CA ASP A 513 43.00 9.03 -10.89
C ASP A 513 44.08 9.23 -9.83
N ALA A 514 45.33 8.94 -10.18
CA ALA A 514 46.47 8.99 -9.24
C ALA A 514 47.05 10.38 -9.02
N SER A 515 46.60 11.40 -9.78
CA SER A 515 47.21 12.74 -9.75
C SER A 515 47.17 13.40 -8.37
N ALA A 516 46.03 13.23 -7.66
CA ALA A 516 45.81 13.80 -6.32
C ALA A 516 46.14 12.84 -5.17
N ILE A 517 46.56 11.59 -5.44
CA ILE A 517 46.73 10.53 -4.44
C ILE A 517 48.21 10.27 -4.19
N SER A 518 48.65 10.26 -2.93
CA SER A 518 50.00 9.87 -2.48
C SER A 518 50.08 8.37 -2.18
N GLY A 519 49.03 7.73 -1.68
CA GLY A 519 48.99 6.31 -1.40
C GLY A 519 47.59 5.81 -1.06
N ILE A 520 47.37 4.51 -1.24
CA ILE A 520 46.15 3.80 -0.86
C ILE A 520 46.53 2.58 -0.04
N ASN A 521 45.83 2.39 1.07
CA ASN A 521 45.86 1.18 1.87
C ASN A 521 44.45 0.59 1.98
N SER A 522 44.31 -0.69 1.69
CA SER A 522 43.04 -1.38 1.77
C SER A 522 43.12 -2.56 2.73
N SER A 523 42.14 -2.70 3.65
CA SER A 523 42.06 -3.85 4.54
C SER A 523 41.59 -5.12 3.80
N SER A 524 41.00 -4.95 2.60
CA SER A 524 40.57 -6.07 1.75
C SER A 524 40.78 -5.71 0.27
N GLY A 525 40.95 -6.73 -0.56
CA GLY A 525 41.18 -6.54 -1.99
C GLY A 525 42.63 -6.19 -2.35
N THR A 526 42.90 -6.04 -3.62
CA THR A 526 44.22 -5.79 -4.20
C THR A 526 44.30 -4.38 -4.76
N VAL A 527 45.34 -3.64 -4.36
CA VAL A 527 45.63 -2.27 -4.85
C VAL A 527 46.75 -2.33 -5.90
N LYS A 528 46.46 -1.88 -7.13
CA LYS A 528 47.40 -1.81 -8.23
C LYS A 528 47.48 -0.39 -8.77
N LYS A 529 48.69 0.11 -8.99
CA LYS A 529 48.93 1.41 -9.66
C LYS A 529 49.42 1.16 -11.07
N GLU A 530 48.72 1.62 -12.08
CA GLU A 530 49.15 1.54 -13.47
C GLU A 530 48.64 2.70 -14.30
N LYS A 531 49.46 3.15 -15.29
CA LYS A 531 49.06 4.18 -16.26
C LYS A 531 48.37 5.42 -15.63
N GLY A 532 48.88 5.90 -14.47
CA GLY A 532 48.32 7.09 -13.80
C GLY A 532 47.02 6.87 -13.03
N LYS A 533 46.63 5.63 -12.78
CA LYS A 533 45.43 5.26 -12.04
C LYS A 533 45.76 4.27 -10.93
N TYR A 534 44.95 4.28 -9.87
CA TYR A 534 44.87 3.22 -8.89
C TYR A 534 43.62 2.36 -9.17
N ILE A 535 43.82 1.06 -9.28
CA ILE A 535 42.73 0.08 -9.37
C ILE A 535 42.73 -0.72 -8.08
N ILE A 536 41.59 -0.75 -7.41
CA ILE A 536 41.37 -1.52 -6.19
C ILE A 536 40.29 -2.56 -6.55
N SER A 537 40.69 -3.83 -6.64
CA SER A 537 39.83 -4.93 -7.09
C SER A 537 39.66 -5.99 -6.03
N GLU A 538 38.68 -6.87 -6.20
CA GLU A 538 38.35 -7.97 -5.29
C GLU A 538 38.10 -7.47 -3.85
N VAL A 539 37.47 -6.30 -3.71
CA VAL A 539 37.15 -5.73 -2.42
C VAL A 539 36.08 -6.58 -1.74
N THR A 540 36.32 -7.02 -0.51
CA THR A 540 35.34 -7.71 0.31
C THR A 540 34.45 -6.68 0.98
N PRO A 541 33.14 -6.63 0.69
CA PRO A 541 32.21 -5.70 1.37
C PRO A 541 32.08 -6.01 2.85
N GLY A 542 31.76 -4.99 3.63
CA GLY A 542 31.49 -5.07 5.07
C GLY A 542 31.90 -3.80 5.79
N PHE A 543 31.17 -3.39 6.81
CA PHE A 543 31.47 -2.17 7.58
C PHE A 543 32.84 -2.20 8.26
N ASN A 544 33.42 -3.39 8.45
CA ASN A 544 34.75 -3.58 9.02
C ASN A 544 35.89 -3.43 8.00
N ASN A 545 35.59 -3.39 6.72
CA ASN A 545 36.57 -3.29 5.65
C ASN A 545 36.69 -1.85 5.17
N LEU A 546 37.93 -1.35 5.18
CA LEU A 546 38.26 0.05 4.93
C LEU A 546 39.25 0.19 3.79
N ILE A 547 38.97 1.07 2.85
CA ILE A 547 39.91 1.57 1.87
C ILE A 547 40.33 2.98 2.31
N ALA A 548 41.56 3.13 2.80
CA ALA A 548 42.10 4.40 3.22
C ALA A 548 42.91 5.03 2.07
N ILE A 549 42.62 6.28 1.72
CA ILE A 549 43.21 7.00 0.60
C ILE A 549 43.85 8.27 1.13
N ASN A 550 45.19 8.40 0.92
CA ASN A 550 45.93 9.57 1.31
C ASN A 550 46.10 10.51 0.12
N GLY A 551 45.60 11.70 0.23
CA GLY A 551 45.78 12.78 -0.73
C GLY A 551 47.16 13.41 -0.63
N LYS A 552 47.72 13.90 -1.75
CA LYS A 552 49.01 14.62 -1.81
C LYS A 552 48.99 15.94 -1.02
N SER A 553 47.81 16.54 -0.83
CA SER A 553 47.61 17.77 -0.08
C SER A 553 47.26 17.54 1.40
N GLY A 554 47.51 16.33 1.92
CA GLY A 554 47.38 15.97 3.32
C GLY A 554 45.95 15.55 3.74
N GLN A 555 44.99 15.46 2.82
CA GLN A 555 43.65 14.93 3.12
C GLN A 555 43.71 13.41 3.28
N HIS A 556 42.89 12.89 4.17
CA HIS A 556 42.65 11.48 4.37
C HIS A 556 41.20 11.14 4.06
N TYR A 557 40.99 10.28 3.08
CA TYR A 557 39.65 9.82 2.69
C TYR A 557 39.51 8.34 3.00
N GLN A 558 38.27 7.93 3.15
CA GLN A 558 37.88 6.55 3.44
C GLN A 558 36.74 6.10 2.55
N PHE A 559 36.84 4.88 1.99
CA PHE A 559 35.71 4.22 1.34
C PHE A 559 35.32 2.99 2.17
N ILE A 560 34.01 2.85 2.42
CA ILE A 560 33.40 1.70 3.08
C ILE A 560 32.30 1.18 2.16
N VAL A 561 32.35 -0.11 1.85
CA VAL A 561 31.34 -0.78 1.03
C VAL A 561 30.50 -1.67 1.93
N LEU A 562 29.24 -1.30 2.14
CA LEU A 562 28.29 -2.12 2.89
C LEU A 562 27.90 -3.35 2.06
N ASN A 563 27.87 -4.53 2.68
CA ASN A 563 27.38 -5.73 2.03
C ASN A 563 25.83 -5.67 1.85
N LYS A 564 25.25 -6.70 1.23
CA LYS A 564 23.82 -6.76 0.91
C LYS A 564 22.95 -6.56 2.16
N GLU A 565 23.23 -7.26 3.25
CA GLU A 565 22.45 -7.19 4.48
C GLU A 565 22.67 -5.86 5.24
N GLU A 566 23.90 -5.41 5.35
CA GLU A 566 24.23 -4.12 5.96
C GLU A 566 23.55 -2.95 5.20
N SER A 567 23.51 -3.05 3.87
CA SER A 567 22.88 -2.03 3.02
C SER A 567 21.35 -1.90 3.23
N LYS A 568 20.67 -2.99 3.59
CA LYS A 568 19.27 -2.98 3.99
C LYS A 568 19.07 -2.41 5.41
N ASN A 569 20.09 -2.58 6.27
CA ASN A 569 20.04 -2.19 7.67
C ASN A 569 20.70 -0.82 7.95
N VAL A 570 21.11 -0.07 6.91
CA VAL A 570 21.67 1.28 7.07
C VAL A 570 20.56 2.31 7.33
N TRP A 571 20.82 3.24 8.24
CA TRP A 571 19.97 4.36 8.58
C TRP A 571 20.79 5.65 8.56
N LEU A 572 20.33 6.63 7.81
CA LEU A 572 21.02 7.92 7.63
C LEU A 572 20.07 9.05 8.06
N PHE A 573 20.47 9.80 9.04
CA PHE A 573 19.77 11.01 9.50
C PHE A 573 20.60 12.26 9.19
N ASN A 574 19.92 13.33 8.82
CA ASN A 574 20.54 14.64 8.61
C ASN A 574 19.69 15.68 9.34
N GLU A 575 20.16 16.13 10.50
CA GLU A 575 19.49 17.14 11.31
C GLU A 575 20.42 18.35 11.49
N GLY A 576 19.93 19.52 11.05
CA GLY A 576 20.72 20.75 11.14
C GLY A 576 22.05 20.72 10.38
N GLY A 577 22.16 19.88 9.34
CA GLY A 577 23.40 19.67 8.57
C GLY A 577 24.37 18.66 9.17
N LYS A 578 24.09 18.11 10.36
CA LYS A 578 24.84 17.00 10.94
C LYS A 578 24.26 15.66 10.45
N LYS A 579 25.08 14.90 9.72
CA LYS A 579 24.75 13.55 9.27
C LYS A 579 25.19 12.51 10.29
N GLU A 580 24.29 11.56 10.61
CA GLU A 580 24.57 10.41 11.45
C GLU A 580 24.16 9.13 10.73
N LEU A 581 25.02 8.10 10.75
CA LEU A 581 24.77 6.80 10.13
C LEU A 581 24.77 5.70 11.19
N TYR A 582 23.77 4.83 11.08
CA TYR A 582 23.58 3.66 11.95
C TYR A 582 23.36 2.42 11.09
N LEU A 583 23.71 1.25 11.64
CA LEU A 583 23.36 -0.07 11.11
C LEU A 583 22.53 -0.79 12.19
N SER A 584 21.33 -1.20 11.86
CA SER A 584 20.43 -1.95 12.75
C SER A 584 19.34 -2.67 11.97
N ASP A 585 19.01 -3.87 12.40
CA ASP A 585 17.83 -4.61 11.93
C ASP A 585 16.51 -4.07 12.53
N ALA A 586 16.59 -3.32 13.63
CA ALA A 586 15.47 -2.54 14.16
C ALA A 586 15.13 -1.35 13.23
N ALA A 587 13.90 -0.88 13.24
CA ALA A 587 13.54 0.36 12.56
C ALA A 587 13.95 1.56 13.41
N LEU A 588 14.65 2.52 12.80
CA LEU A 588 15.12 3.73 13.47
C LEU A 588 14.40 4.95 12.92
N THR A 589 14.06 5.89 13.80
CA THR A 589 13.59 7.24 13.44
C THR A 589 14.32 8.31 14.27
N MET A 590 14.33 9.54 13.77
CA MET A 590 14.87 10.67 14.51
C MET A 590 13.74 11.66 14.77
N ASN A 591 13.45 11.91 16.04
CA ASN A 591 12.37 12.78 16.47
C ASN A 591 12.94 13.89 17.38
N GLN A 592 13.03 15.13 16.89
CA GLN A 592 13.55 16.27 17.62
C GLN A 592 14.94 16.01 18.26
N GLY A 593 15.85 15.40 17.51
CA GLY A 593 17.20 15.07 17.97
C GLY A 593 17.33 13.79 18.81
N LYS A 594 16.21 13.15 19.16
CA LYS A 594 16.20 11.88 19.89
C LYS A 594 16.10 10.72 18.88
N LEU A 595 16.95 9.70 19.07
CA LEU A 595 16.89 8.48 18.29
C LEU A 595 15.80 7.56 18.88
N GLU A 596 14.78 7.24 18.11
CA GLU A 596 13.77 6.27 18.46
C GLU A 596 14.02 4.96 17.73
N ILE A 597 14.02 3.85 18.47
CA ILE A 597 14.29 2.50 17.97
C ILE A 597 13.06 1.63 18.16
N TYR A 598 12.58 1.01 17.08
CA TYR A 598 11.42 0.13 17.06
C TYR A 598 11.86 -1.28 16.70
N SER A 599 11.67 -2.23 17.61
CA SER A 599 12.15 -3.60 17.45
C SER A 599 11.09 -4.63 17.82
N LYS A 600 11.02 -5.71 17.05
CA LYS A 600 10.26 -6.91 17.40
C LYS A 600 10.99 -7.81 18.41
N ASN A 601 12.28 -7.59 18.59
CA ASN A 601 13.15 -8.30 19.54
C ASN A 601 13.36 -7.46 20.79
N ASN A 602 13.33 -8.10 21.95
CA ASN A 602 13.58 -7.43 23.23
C ASN A 602 15.07 -7.11 23.46
N LYS A 603 15.97 -7.76 22.74
CA LYS A 603 17.41 -7.43 22.69
C LYS A 603 17.71 -6.75 21.38
N ILE A 604 18.07 -5.46 21.46
CA ILE A 604 18.22 -4.56 20.34
C ILE A 604 19.72 -4.26 20.16
N LEU A 605 20.23 -4.49 18.96
CA LEU A 605 21.60 -4.21 18.59
C LEU A 605 21.64 -3.13 17.50
N PHE A 606 22.52 -2.15 17.65
CA PHE A 606 22.83 -1.21 16.59
C PHE A 606 24.29 -0.76 16.61
N LEU A 607 24.79 -0.40 15.43
CA LEU A 607 26.10 0.20 15.24
C LEU A 607 25.91 1.68 14.89
N LYS A 608 26.74 2.55 15.48
CA LYS A 608 26.82 3.98 15.13
C LYS A 608 28.18 4.27 14.48
N PHE A 609 28.17 4.94 13.32
CA PHE A 609 29.39 5.43 12.70
C PHE A 609 29.92 6.66 13.43
N GLY A 610 31.24 6.71 13.61
CA GLY A 610 31.94 7.82 14.26
C GLY A 610 32.34 7.54 15.70
N LYS A 611 33.24 8.39 16.22
CA LYS A 611 33.85 8.22 17.56
C LYS A 611 33.01 8.83 18.70
N GLU A 612 32.03 9.65 18.37
CA GLU A 612 31.20 10.31 19.39
C GLU A 612 30.27 9.30 20.08
N THR A 613 30.37 9.21 21.40
CA THR A 613 29.47 8.38 22.21
C THR A 613 28.20 9.17 22.53
N ARG A 614 27.02 8.55 22.36
CA ARG A 614 25.80 9.03 22.98
C ARG A 614 25.75 8.49 24.41
N LYS A 615 25.52 9.34 25.39
CA LYS A 615 25.30 8.90 26.78
C LYS A 615 23.86 8.43 26.91
N ILE A 616 23.67 7.17 27.25
CA ILE A 616 22.34 6.58 27.41
C ILE A 616 22.36 5.71 28.66
N ASN A 617 21.41 5.91 29.57
CA ASN A 617 21.23 5.03 30.72
C ASN A 617 20.77 3.65 30.23
N GLY A 618 21.50 2.60 30.60
CA GLY A 618 21.18 1.22 30.23
C GLY A 618 21.79 0.72 28.91
N LEU A 619 22.58 1.56 28.17
CA LEU A 619 23.33 1.08 27.01
C LEU A 619 24.64 0.43 27.43
N VAL A 620 24.87 -0.75 26.87
CA VAL A 620 26.19 -1.38 26.92
C VAL A 620 26.91 -1.12 25.62
N GLU A 621 28.05 -0.42 25.69
CA GLU A 621 28.97 -0.22 24.56
C GLU A 621 29.94 -1.40 24.51
N GLU A 622 30.06 -2.02 23.33
CA GLU A 622 30.98 -3.12 23.06
C GLU A 622 31.99 -2.73 22.01
N ALA A 623 33.22 -3.24 22.12
CA ALA A 623 34.23 -3.07 21.08
C ALA A 623 33.82 -3.78 19.78
N THR A 624 33.99 -3.09 18.63
CA THR A 624 33.66 -3.66 17.31
C THR A 624 34.84 -4.25 16.55
N GLY A 625 36.04 -4.12 17.09
CA GLY A 625 37.27 -4.44 16.32
C GLY A 625 37.58 -3.44 15.18
N ASN A 626 36.72 -2.43 15.00
CA ASN A 626 36.87 -1.33 14.03
C ASN A 626 36.63 0.00 14.74
N ASP A 627 37.62 0.89 14.74
CA ASP A 627 37.52 2.22 15.36
C ASP A 627 36.51 3.16 14.70
N GLN A 628 35.95 2.78 13.56
CA GLN A 628 35.00 3.61 12.81
C GLN A 628 33.55 3.46 13.32
N PHE A 629 33.19 2.31 13.88
CA PHE A 629 31.86 2.03 14.39
C PHE A 629 31.89 1.70 15.88
N ARG A 630 30.85 2.15 16.57
CA ARG A 630 30.54 1.81 17.95
C ARG A 630 29.34 0.85 17.97
N LYS A 631 29.43 -0.23 18.70
CA LYS A 631 28.36 -1.21 18.87
C LYS A 631 27.65 -0.97 20.19
N TYR A 632 26.34 -0.92 20.14
CA TYR A 632 25.49 -0.73 21.30
C TYR A 632 24.46 -1.87 21.37
N THR A 633 24.20 -2.31 22.60
CA THR A 633 23.15 -3.27 22.91
C THR A 633 22.25 -2.68 23.99
N VAL A 634 20.93 -2.77 23.79
CA VAL A 634 19.93 -2.44 24.81
C VAL A 634 18.97 -3.62 24.94
N GLU A 635 18.60 -3.95 26.15
CA GLU A 635 17.67 -5.03 26.44
C GLU A 635 16.48 -4.49 27.23
N VAL A 636 15.26 -4.83 26.78
CA VAL A 636 14.01 -4.51 27.44
C VAL A 636 13.32 -5.78 27.93
N PRO A 637 12.44 -5.73 28.94
CA PRO A 637 11.74 -6.91 29.41
C PRO A 637 10.96 -7.60 28.26
N GLN A 638 11.16 -8.89 28.12
CA GLN A 638 10.45 -9.68 27.11
C GLN A 638 8.97 -9.81 27.47
N LYS A 639 8.08 -9.61 26.51
CA LYS A 639 6.64 -9.84 26.63
C LYS A 639 6.18 -10.89 25.63
N LEU A 640 5.57 -11.96 26.14
CA LEU A 640 4.89 -12.96 25.33
C LEU A 640 3.39 -12.68 25.36
N ILE A 641 2.76 -12.64 24.18
CA ILE A 641 1.34 -12.41 24.01
C ILE A 641 0.77 -13.62 23.26
N THR A 642 -0.11 -14.35 23.90
CA THR A 642 -0.76 -15.52 23.29
C THR A 642 -2.23 -15.20 23.04
N ALA A 643 -2.68 -15.35 21.81
CA ALA A 643 -4.08 -15.31 21.45
C ALA A 643 -4.72 -16.71 21.66
N GLU A 644 -5.90 -16.74 22.24
CA GLU A 644 -6.70 -17.97 22.27
C GLU A 644 -7.58 -18.02 21.02
N LEU A 645 -7.50 -19.10 20.27
CA LEU A 645 -8.30 -19.33 19.06
C LEU A 645 -9.29 -20.47 19.30
N THR A 646 -10.58 -20.18 19.15
CA THR A 646 -11.65 -21.17 19.35
C THR A 646 -12.58 -21.19 18.13
N PRO A 647 -12.77 -22.34 17.45
CA PRO A 647 -13.76 -22.45 16.37
C PRO A 647 -15.18 -22.14 16.84
N LYS A 648 -15.94 -21.39 16.04
CA LYS A 648 -17.36 -21.14 16.27
C LYS A 648 -18.22 -22.03 15.37
N ASN A 649 -19.31 -22.57 15.92
CA ASN A 649 -20.39 -23.14 15.10
C ASN A 649 -21.27 -22.01 14.58
N ILE A 650 -21.76 -22.08 13.33
CA ILE A 650 -22.67 -21.07 12.75
C ILE A 650 -23.92 -20.85 13.61
N LEU A 651 -24.38 -21.88 14.30
CA LEU A 651 -25.47 -21.81 15.26
C LEU A 651 -25.04 -21.63 16.71
N GLN A 652 -23.77 -21.26 16.97
CA GLN A 652 -23.31 -20.95 18.31
C GLN A 652 -24.17 -19.83 18.91
N ASN A 653 -24.56 -19.98 20.17
CA ASN A 653 -25.48 -19.11 20.90
C ASN A 653 -26.95 -19.15 20.43
N ALA A 654 -27.30 -20.05 19.52
CA ALA A 654 -28.69 -20.31 19.19
C ALA A 654 -29.24 -21.42 20.11
N ASP A 655 -30.32 -21.11 20.82
CA ASP A 655 -31.05 -22.11 21.61
C ASP A 655 -31.87 -23.01 20.69
N TRP A 656 -31.92 -24.29 21.01
CA TRP A 656 -32.82 -25.21 20.36
C TRP A 656 -34.23 -25.06 20.97
N LEU A 657 -35.15 -24.66 20.12
CA LEU A 657 -36.52 -24.36 20.53
C LEU A 657 -37.47 -25.47 20.13
N SER A 658 -38.39 -25.79 21.01
CA SER A 658 -39.46 -26.73 20.75
C SER A 658 -40.77 -26.25 21.37
N THR A 659 -41.91 -26.70 20.81
CA THR A 659 -43.21 -26.52 21.43
C THR A 659 -43.53 -27.63 22.41
N ASN A 660 -44.69 -27.57 23.06
CA ASN A 660 -45.24 -28.63 23.88
C ASN A 660 -45.47 -29.93 23.08
N ASP A 661 -45.45 -31.05 23.75
CA ASP A 661 -45.76 -32.36 23.17
C ASP A 661 -47.20 -32.49 22.75
N ILE A 662 -47.44 -33.07 21.56
CA ILE A 662 -48.78 -33.23 21.00
C ILE A 662 -49.41 -34.57 21.39
N ASP A 663 -48.74 -35.40 22.14
CA ASP A 663 -49.28 -36.71 22.55
C ASP A 663 -50.61 -36.60 23.36
N THR A 664 -50.98 -35.41 23.74
CA THR A 664 -52.26 -35.12 24.42
C THR A 664 -53.42 -34.74 23.48
N LEU A 665 -53.22 -34.59 22.16
CA LEU A 665 -54.31 -34.35 21.24
C LEU A 665 -55.11 -35.61 20.97
N LYS A 666 -56.09 -35.89 21.84
CA LYS A 666 -57.14 -36.80 21.59
C LYS A 666 -58.04 -36.24 20.50
N THR A 667 -58.12 -36.92 19.40
CA THR A 667 -59.13 -36.81 18.33
C THR A 667 -58.75 -36.21 17.03
N ALA A 668 -59.07 -36.79 15.96
CA ALA A 668 -59.53 -36.50 14.58
C ALA A 668 -59.29 -35.13 13.96
N ASP A 669 -58.40 -34.28 14.46
CA ASP A 669 -58.08 -32.96 13.92
C ASP A 669 -56.93 -33.03 12.90
N VAL A 670 -57.30 -32.83 11.63
CA VAL A 670 -56.58 -33.37 10.48
C VAL A 670 -55.44 -32.43 10.00
N LEU A 671 -55.31 -31.22 10.49
CA LEU A 671 -54.27 -30.31 10.04
C LEU A 671 -53.84 -29.36 11.14
N THR A 672 -52.71 -29.66 11.71
CA THR A 672 -52.15 -28.81 12.72
C THR A 672 -50.83 -28.23 12.20
N LYS A 673 -50.70 -26.97 12.33
CA LYS A 673 -49.48 -26.20 12.00
C LYS A 673 -48.94 -25.58 13.25
N ARG A 674 -47.60 -25.54 13.33
CA ARG A 674 -46.86 -24.95 14.39
C ARG A 674 -46.12 -23.77 13.88
N TYR A 675 -46.29 -22.61 14.50
CA TYR A 675 -45.62 -21.36 14.16
C TYR A 675 -44.65 -20.96 15.23
N PHE A 676 -43.47 -20.52 14.81
CA PHE A 676 -42.49 -19.88 15.65
C PHE A 676 -42.31 -18.46 15.15
N ILE A 677 -42.52 -17.49 16.03
CA ILE A 677 -42.64 -16.08 15.67
C ILE A 677 -41.58 -15.27 16.39
N LYS A 678 -40.90 -14.44 15.63
CA LYS A 678 -39.96 -13.45 16.17
C LYS A 678 -40.14 -12.09 15.49
N GLU A 679 -40.34 -11.07 16.30
CA GLU A 679 -40.32 -9.68 15.90
C GLU A 679 -38.95 -9.10 16.28
N PHE A 680 -38.36 -8.30 15.40
CA PHE A 680 -37.04 -7.69 15.59
C PHE A 680 -36.90 -6.40 14.76
N SER A 681 -36.00 -5.47 15.17
CA SER A 681 -35.78 -4.19 14.51
C SER A 681 -34.40 -4.12 13.90
N LEU A 682 -34.33 -3.64 12.65
CA LEU A 682 -33.09 -3.30 11.97
C LEU A 682 -32.91 -1.78 11.97
N ASN A 683 -32.10 -1.27 12.91
CA ASN A 683 -31.97 0.16 13.19
C ASN A 683 -30.73 0.80 12.53
N ASN A 684 -29.91 0.03 11.78
CA ASN A 684 -28.78 0.60 11.05
C ASN A 684 -29.31 1.49 9.91
N PRO A 685 -28.84 2.75 9.75
CA PRO A 685 -29.29 3.66 8.69
C PRO A 685 -28.86 3.21 7.30
N ALA A 686 -27.79 2.39 7.18
CA ALA A 686 -27.32 1.86 5.91
C ALA A 686 -28.31 0.84 5.32
N LYS A 687 -28.43 0.83 4.00
CA LYS A 687 -29.27 -0.17 3.29
C LYS A 687 -28.80 -1.59 3.57
N ILE A 688 -29.71 -2.53 3.53
CA ILE A 688 -29.44 -3.96 3.67
C ILE A 688 -28.73 -4.44 2.39
N LYS A 689 -27.55 -5.04 2.55
CA LYS A 689 -26.76 -5.65 1.46
C LYS A 689 -27.16 -7.13 1.28
N SER A 690 -27.27 -7.85 2.39
CA SER A 690 -27.70 -9.26 2.40
C SER A 690 -28.33 -9.65 3.72
N GLY A 691 -29.18 -10.67 3.71
CA GLY A 691 -29.79 -11.24 4.91
C GLY A 691 -29.95 -12.74 4.77
N ILE A 692 -29.14 -13.52 5.49
CA ILE A 692 -29.15 -14.99 5.41
C ILE A 692 -29.63 -15.59 6.73
N LEU A 693 -30.69 -16.40 6.66
CA LEU A 693 -31.17 -17.18 7.77
C LEU A 693 -30.61 -18.62 7.73
N TYR A 694 -29.78 -18.95 8.69
CA TYR A 694 -29.33 -20.32 8.94
C TYR A 694 -30.35 -21.02 9.82
N LEU A 695 -30.97 -22.07 9.31
CA LEU A 695 -32.02 -22.80 9.98
C LEU A 695 -31.72 -24.31 10.00
N ALA A 696 -31.71 -24.90 11.19
CA ALA A 696 -31.50 -26.32 11.42
C ALA A 696 -32.77 -26.96 12.04
N PRO A 697 -33.74 -27.41 11.23
CA PRO A 697 -34.97 -27.99 11.70
C PRO A 697 -34.90 -29.54 11.70
N GLU A 698 -35.53 -30.19 12.67
CA GLU A 698 -35.73 -31.64 12.66
C GLU A 698 -36.77 -32.10 11.60
N ILE A 699 -37.61 -31.19 11.11
CA ILE A 699 -38.65 -31.49 10.08
C ILE A 699 -38.69 -30.37 9.05
N ALA A 700 -39.06 -30.72 7.80
CA ALA A 700 -39.25 -29.74 6.76
C ALA A 700 -40.37 -28.74 7.10
N GLY A 701 -40.22 -27.50 6.70
CA GLY A 701 -41.17 -26.40 7.01
C GLY A 701 -41.15 -25.32 5.94
N ARG A 702 -41.73 -24.17 6.30
CA ARG A 702 -41.77 -22.97 5.45
C ARG A 702 -41.47 -21.73 6.29
N ILE A 703 -41.07 -20.68 5.63
CA ILE A 703 -40.75 -19.39 6.27
C ILE A 703 -41.61 -18.30 5.66
N GLN A 704 -42.09 -17.42 6.51
CA GLN A 704 -42.70 -16.16 6.10
C GLN A 704 -41.93 -15.00 6.78
N ILE A 705 -41.61 -14.00 6.02
CA ILE A 705 -41.00 -12.75 6.52
C ILE A 705 -41.83 -11.56 6.06
N ASN A 706 -42.20 -10.71 6.98
CA ASN A 706 -43.03 -9.51 6.71
C ASN A 706 -44.31 -9.80 5.87
N GLY A 707 -44.97 -10.94 6.10
CA GLY A 707 -46.16 -11.38 5.37
C GLY A 707 -45.89 -12.12 4.07
N ASN A 708 -44.65 -12.17 3.57
CA ASN A 708 -44.28 -12.83 2.32
C ASN A 708 -43.71 -14.22 2.57
N TRP A 709 -44.14 -15.22 1.78
CA TRP A 709 -43.58 -16.55 1.81
C TRP A 709 -42.24 -16.64 1.08
N VAL A 710 -41.25 -17.22 1.74
CA VAL A 710 -39.93 -17.46 1.15
C VAL A 710 -40.00 -18.72 0.30
N ASN A 711 -39.77 -18.61 -0.99
CA ASN A 711 -39.87 -19.71 -1.95
C ASN A 711 -38.53 -20.49 -2.07
N GLN A 712 -38.03 -20.97 -0.93
CA GLN A 712 -36.84 -21.79 -0.87
C GLN A 712 -37.10 -23.06 -0.04
N PRO A 713 -36.67 -24.26 -0.47
CA PRO A 713 -36.91 -25.49 0.23
C PRO A 713 -36.16 -25.56 1.56
N ILE A 714 -36.83 -26.03 2.61
CA ILE A 714 -36.25 -26.28 3.92
C ILE A 714 -36.13 -27.79 4.10
N LEU A 715 -34.90 -28.28 4.23
CA LEU A 715 -34.59 -29.69 4.38
C LEU A 715 -34.46 -30.07 5.86
N ALA A 716 -35.19 -31.14 6.26
CA ALA A 716 -35.09 -31.69 7.60
C ALA A 716 -33.71 -32.28 7.89
N GLY A 717 -33.23 -32.15 9.14
CA GLY A 717 -31.94 -32.70 9.58
C GLY A 717 -30.71 -32.06 8.96
N LYS A 718 -30.83 -30.90 8.31
CA LYS A 718 -29.70 -30.15 7.73
C LYS A 718 -29.74 -28.69 8.14
N ILE A 719 -28.58 -28.03 8.13
CA ILE A 719 -28.52 -26.57 8.23
C ILE A 719 -28.84 -26.01 6.85
N ASN A 720 -29.95 -25.25 6.75
CA ASN A 720 -30.40 -24.58 5.53
C ASN A 720 -29.93 -23.13 5.59
N ALA A 721 -29.33 -22.61 4.52
CA ALA A 721 -29.02 -21.18 4.37
C ALA A 721 -30.10 -20.60 3.42
N LEU A 722 -30.93 -19.71 3.94
CA LEU A 722 -32.07 -19.14 3.24
C LEU A 722 -31.85 -17.65 3.04
N ASP A 723 -31.88 -17.19 1.79
CA ASP A 723 -31.73 -15.77 1.46
C ASP A 723 -33.03 -15.02 1.71
N LEU A 724 -32.99 -14.07 2.65
CA LEU A 724 -34.07 -13.20 3.01
C LEU A 724 -33.85 -11.74 2.56
N SER A 725 -32.80 -11.43 1.85
CA SER A 725 -32.36 -10.07 1.50
C SER A 725 -33.51 -9.22 0.90
N GLY A 726 -34.24 -9.79 -0.06
CA GLY A 726 -35.34 -9.10 -0.74
C GLY A 726 -36.65 -8.92 0.10
N TYR A 727 -36.67 -9.43 1.30
CA TYR A 727 -37.87 -9.41 2.17
C TYR A 727 -37.68 -8.57 3.43
N LEU A 728 -36.42 -8.24 3.78
CA LEU A 728 -36.08 -7.45 4.96
C LEU A 728 -36.12 -5.95 4.64
N HIS A 729 -36.46 -5.14 5.63
CA HIS A 729 -36.40 -3.67 5.54
C HIS A 729 -35.94 -3.04 6.84
N ALA A 730 -35.52 -1.77 6.77
CA ALA A 730 -35.17 -1.00 7.96
C ALA A 730 -36.38 -0.86 8.88
N GLY A 731 -36.17 -0.84 10.18
CA GLY A 731 -37.20 -0.82 11.21
C GLY A 731 -37.74 -2.20 11.57
N GLU A 732 -39.00 -2.31 11.91
CA GLU A 732 -39.61 -3.52 12.46
C GLU A 732 -39.80 -4.62 11.40
N ASN A 733 -39.32 -5.83 11.70
CA ASN A 733 -39.44 -7.03 10.87
C ASN A 733 -40.10 -8.16 11.69
N LYS A 734 -40.83 -9.04 11.00
CA LYS A 734 -41.48 -10.19 11.61
C LYS A 734 -41.16 -11.45 10.83
N LEU A 735 -40.45 -12.38 11.50
CA LEU A 735 -40.12 -13.70 10.98
C LEU A 735 -41.05 -14.76 11.56
N ILE A 736 -41.62 -15.61 10.71
CA ILE A 736 -42.43 -16.74 11.09
C ILE A 736 -41.84 -18.01 10.46
N VAL A 737 -41.55 -19.02 11.29
CA VAL A 737 -41.18 -20.36 10.84
C VAL A 737 -42.37 -21.27 11.08
N GLU A 738 -42.86 -21.89 10.01
CA GLU A 738 -44.02 -22.80 10.03
C GLU A 738 -43.55 -24.24 9.82
N PHE A 739 -43.95 -25.13 10.73
CA PHE A 739 -43.76 -26.56 10.59
C PHE A 739 -45.10 -27.31 10.63
N PRO A 740 -45.27 -28.43 9.87
CA PRO A 740 -46.38 -29.33 10.09
C PRO A 740 -46.24 -29.96 11.47
N LEU A 741 -47.38 -30.16 12.16
CA LEU A 741 -47.40 -30.87 13.41
C LEU A 741 -47.19 -32.37 13.16
N THR A 742 -46.23 -32.94 13.84
CA THR A 742 -45.89 -34.39 13.82
C THR A 742 -45.89 -34.93 15.23
N LYS A 743 -46.06 -36.25 15.32
CA LYS A 743 -45.98 -36.96 16.60
C LYS A 743 -44.58 -36.73 17.27
N GLY A 744 -44.60 -36.39 18.54
CA GLY A 744 -43.38 -36.15 19.32
C GLY A 744 -42.83 -34.69 19.22
N LYS A 745 -41.98 -34.32 20.14
CA LYS A 745 -41.32 -33.00 20.18
C LYS A 745 -40.34 -32.89 19.02
N LYS A 746 -40.45 -31.80 18.29
CA LYS A 746 -39.52 -31.46 17.23
C LYS A 746 -38.85 -30.10 17.52
N ALA A 747 -37.56 -30.06 17.35
CA ALA A 747 -36.79 -28.89 17.67
C ALA A 747 -36.20 -28.22 16.41
N PHE A 748 -35.89 -26.95 16.53
CA PHE A 748 -35.10 -26.23 15.56
C PHE A 748 -34.19 -25.19 16.25
N ALA A 749 -33.11 -24.83 15.57
CA ALA A 749 -32.30 -23.68 15.94
C ALA A 749 -32.10 -22.80 14.70
N ALA A 750 -31.99 -21.50 14.88
CA ALA A 750 -31.78 -20.57 13.79
C ALA A 750 -30.89 -19.39 14.19
N LYS A 751 -30.14 -18.89 13.19
CA LYS A 751 -29.37 -17.65 13.27
C LYS A 751 -29.62 -16.84 11.99
N LEU A 752 -30.09 -15.62 12.15
CA LEU A 752 -30.17 -14.63 11.07
C LEU A 752 -28.96 -13.73 11.14
N ILE A 753 -28.29 -13.56 10.01
CA ILE A 753 -27.21 -12.58 9.81
C ILE A 753 -27.64 -11.62 8.73
N VAL A 754 -27.71 -10.33 9.04
CA VAL A 754 -27.99 -9.25 8.08
C VAL A 754 -26.73 -8.40 7.94
N GLU A 755 -26.23 -8.30 6.73
CA GLU A 755 -25.13 -7.40 6.34
C GLU A 755 -25.72 -6.11 5.78
N HIS A 756 -25.21 -4.96 6.22
CA HIS A 756 -25.57 -3.65 5.70
C HIS A 756 -24.51 -3.13 4.70
N GLN A 757 -24.89 -2.15 3.87
CA GLN A 757 -23.97 -1.59 2.87
C GLN A 757 -22.75 -0.87 3.48
N ASN A 758 -22.79 -0.51 4.75
CA ASN A 758 -21.65 0.00 5.50
C ASN A 758 -20.78 -1.11 6.14
N ALA A 759 -21.01 -2.38 5.74
CA ALA A 759 -20.34 -3.58 6.24
C ALA A 759 -20.61 -3.95 7.71
N ASP A 760 -21.52 -3.25 8.40
CA ASP A 760 -21.97 -3.67 9.72
C ASP A 760 -22.91 -4.87 9.62
N LYS A 761 -22.86 -5.74 10.63
CA LYS A 761 -23.74 -6.91 10.75
C LYS A 761 -24.75 -6.75 11.87
N PHE A 762 -25.95 -7.24 11.62
CA PHE A 762 -26.92 -7.54 12.65
C PHE A 762 -27.04 -9.07 12.78
N GLU A 763 -27.03 -9.58 14.01
CA GLU A 763 -27.20 -11.01 14.26
C GLU A 763 -28.39 -11.25 15.22
N MET A 764 -29.20 -12.23 14.91
CA MET A 764 -30.29 -12.67 15.74
C MET A 764 -30.31 -14.19 15.79
N THR A 765 -30.38 -14.75 17.00
CA THR A 765 -30.49 -16.21 17.22
C THR A 765 -31.81 -16.61 17.83
N THR A 766 -32.16 -17.88 17.72
CA THR A 766 -33.23 -18.46 18.51
C THR A 766 -32.89 -18.42 19.99
N ASN A 767 -33.84 -17.97 20.82
CA ASN A 767 -33.75 -17.92 22.28
C ASN A 767 -35.14 -17.87 22.93
N SER A 768 -35.18 -17.73 24.24
CA SER A 768 -36.44 -17.71 25.03
C SER A 768 -37.37 -16.54 24.72
N SER A 769 -36.96 -15.54 23.90
CA SER A 769 -37.83 -14.42 23.49
C SER A 769 -38.70 -14.75 22.27
N TRP A 770 -38.51 -15.88 21.63
CA TRP A 770 -39.38 -16.36 20.57
C TRP A 770 -40.69 -16.84 21.12
N MET A 771 -41.75 -16.59 20.35
CA MET A 771 -43.11 -17.04 20.68
C MET A 771 -43.52 -18.17 19.75
N GLY A 772 -44.34 -19.08 20.24
CA GLY A 772 -44.92 -20.16 19.46
C GLY A 772 -46.42 -20.23 19.52
N ARG A 773 -47.03 -20.78 18.49
CA ARG A 773 -48.45 -20.99 18.42
C ARG A 773 -48.77 -22.24 17.60
N ASP A 774 -49.73 -23.02 18.11
CA ASP A 774 -50.28 -24.17 17.40
C ASP A 774 -51.68 -23.82 16.85
N ASP A 775 -51.86 -23.99 15.54
CA ASP A 775 -53.17 -23.76 14.90
C ASP A 775 -53.79 -25.09 14.49
N TYR A 776 -55.06 -25.25 14.74
CA TYR A 776 -55.86 -26.42 14.47
C TYR A 776 -56.89 -26.16 13.37
N MET A 777 -57.04 -27.08 12.42
CA MET A 777 -58.09 -27.05 11.41
C MET A 777 -58.99 -28.28 11.58
N ARG A 778 -60.28 -28.08 11.77
CA ARG A 778 -61.29 -29.13 11.67
C ARG A 778 -61.98 -29.12 10.32
N PRO A 779 -61.88 -30.15 9.48
CA PRO A 779 -62.71 -30.25 8.30
C PRO A 779 -64.14 -30.48 8.75
N SER A 780 -65.09 -29.63 8.31
CA SER A 780 -66.51 -29.84 8.50
C SER A 780 -66.98 -30.88 7.51
N GLN A 781 -67.72 -31.92 7.98
CA GLN A 781 -68.32 -32.91 7.14
C GLN A 781 -69.51 -32.39 6.28
N PHE A 782 -70.02 -31.18 6.57
CA PHE A 782 -71.21 -30.66 5.98
C PHE A 782 -71.10 -29.31 5.25
N THR A 783 -69.95 -28.65 5.30
CA THR A 783 -69.74 -27.39 4.58
C THR A 783 -68.25 -27.33 4.13
N PRO A 784 -67.94 -26.71 2.96
CA PRO A 784 -66.59 -26.56 2.51
C PRO A 784 -65.76 -25.54 3.35
N SER A 785 -66.37 -24.98 4.41
CA SER A 785 -65.64 -24.04 5.32
C SER A 785 -64.91 -24.84 6.39
N HIS A 786 -63.62 -24.54 6.49
CA HIS A 786 -62.73 -25.07 7.54
C HIS A 786 -62.77 -24.08 8.72
N TYR A 787 -63.07 -24.57 9.92
CA TYR A 787 -62.92 -23.80 11.14
C TYR A 787 -61.43 -23.82 11.56
N ALA A 788 -60.75 -22.67 11.47
CA ALA A 788 -59.44 -22.52 12.06
C ALA A 788 -59.55 -22.13 13.53
N LYS A 789 -58.99 -22.94 14.43
CA LYS A 789 -58.80 -22.58 15.82
C LYS A 789 -57.36 -22.20 16.00
N PHE A 790 -57.12 -20.93 16.30
CA PHE A 790 -55.79 -20.44 16.62
C PHE A 790 -55.48 -20.73 18.09
N GLY A 791 -54.30 -21.31 18.35
CA GLY A 791 -53.76 -21.46 19.68
C GLY A 791 -53.32 -20.12 20.30
N GLU A 792 -53.14 -20.13 21.60
CA GLU A 792 -52.56 -18.97 22.27
C GLU A 792 -51.04 -18.87 21.98
N LEU A 793 -50.53 -17.65 22.02
CA LEU A 793 -49.08 -17.41 21.89
C LEU A 793 -48.38 -17.81 23.18
N GLU A 794 -47.43 -18.75 23.10
CA GLU A 794 -46.66 -19.26 24.21
C GLU A 794 -45.19 -18.94 24.03
N LYS A 795 -44.45 -18.79 25.18
CA LYS A 795 -43.01 -18.76 25.16
C LYS A 795 -42.48 -20.13 24.78
N MET A 796 -41.42 -20.16 23.95
CA MET A 796 -40.81 -21.39 23.50
C MET A 796 -40.03 -22.07 24.64
N LYS A 797 -39.96 -23.39 24.59
CA LYS A 797 -39.15 -24.19 25.49
C LYS A 797 -37.75 -24.39 24.85
N ILE A 798 -36.72 -24.12 25.63
CA ILE A 798 -35.36 -24.46 25.27
C ILE A 798 -35.18 -25.96 25.53
N VAL A 799 -34.66 -26.67 24.54
CA VAL A 799 -34.41 -28.10 24.57
C VAL A 799 -32.98 -28.43 24.19
N ASN A 800 -32.52 -29.64 24.45
CA ASN A 800 -31.20 -30.08 24.02
C ASN A 800 -31.11 -30.16 22.48
N LYS A 801 -29.93 -29.97 21.95
CA LYS A 801 -29.62 -30.17 20.53
C LYS A 801 -29.96 -31.61 20.12
N PRO A 802 -30.79 -31.84 19.09
CA PRO A 802 -31.09 -33.16 18.57
C PRO A 802 -29.83 -33.88 18.04
N ALA A 803 -29.70 -35.18 18.30
CA ALA A 803 -28.54 -36.00 17.92
C ALA A 803 -28.28 -36.02 16.40
N CYS A 804 -29.31 -35.82 15.56
CA CYS A 804 -29.12 -35.74 14.12
C CYS A 804 -28.21 -34.55 13.69
N PHE A 805 -28.00 -33.56 14.57
CA PHE A 805 -27.12 -32.39 14.33
C PHE A 805 -25.73 -32.52 14.95
N ASP A 806 -25.37 -33.65 15.59
CA ASP A 806 -24.05 -33.80 16.22
C ASP A 806 -22.90 -33.91 15.22
N LYS A 807 -23.15 -34.33 13.99
CA LYS A 807 -22.16 -34.56 12.92
C LYS A 807 -22.33 -33.67 11.69
N LEU A 808 -23.18 -32.65 11.73
CA LEU A 808 -23.40 -31.80 10.56
C LEU A 808 -22.24 -30.82 10.35
N GLU A 809 -21.52 -31.02 9.26
CA GLU A 809 -20.58 -30.03 8.73
C GLU A 809 -21.34 -29.03 7.86
N TYR A 810 -21.04 -27.76 8.04
CA TYR A 810 -21.50 -26.67 7.20
C TYR A 810 -20.38 -26.29 6.24
N ASN A 811 -20.67 -26.33 4.94
CA ASN A 811 -19.68 -26.05 3.87
C ASN A 811 -19.57 -24.56 3.48
N GLY A 812 -20.19 -23.67 4.24
CA GLY A 812 -20.09 -22.23 4.04
C GLY A 812 -18.86 -21.60 4.70
N PHE A 813 -18.92 -20.27 4.96
CA PHE A 813 -17.88 -19.60 5.73
C PHE A 813 -17.75 -20.19 7.13
N LYS A 814 -16.53 -20.17 7.67
CA LYS A 814 -16.25 -20.62 9.03
C LYS A 814 -15.81 -19.48 9.91
N GLU A 815 -16.19 -19.51 11.16
CA GLU A 815 -15.85 -18.49 12.14
C GLU A 815 -15.00 -19.03 13.27
N TRP A 816 -14.16 -18.16 13.82
CA TRP A 816 -13.36 -18.38 15.02
C TRP A 816 -13.48 -17.19 15.95
N THR A 817 -13.49 -17.44 17.24
CA THR A 817 -13.22 -16.43 18.25
C THR A 817 -11.73 -16.33 18.46
N ILE A 818 -11.19 -15.10 18.40
CA ILE A 818 -9.83 -14.77 18.81
C ILE A 818 -9.92 -13.94 20.08
N LYS A 819 -9.42 -14.46 21.20
CA LYS A 819 -9.31 -13.71 22.44
C LYS A 819 -7.90 -13.18 22.60
N VAL A 820 -7.78 -11.87 22.71
CA VAL A 820 -6.51 -11.16 22.96
C VAL A 820 -6.47 -10.78 24.44
N PRO A 821 -5.33 -10.97 25.16
CA PRO A 821 -5.21 -10.56 26.57
C PRO A 821 -5.50 -9.07 26.76
N GLU A 822 -6.11 -8.68 27.87
CA GLU A 822 -6.49 -7.29 28.13
C GLU A 822 -5.33 -6.31 28.14
N ASN A 823 -4.18 -6.74 28.65
CA ASN A 823 -2.97 -5.95 28.81
C ASN A 823 -1.97 -6.15 27.65
N TYR A 824 -2.43 -6.54 26.48
CA TYR A 824 -1.53 -6.90 25.34
C TYR A 824 -0.57 -5.78 24.94
N LEU A 825 -0.93 -4.51 25.11
CA LEU A 825 -0.09 -3.34 24.79
C LEU A 825 0.75 -2.82 25.96
N GLU A 826 0.54 -3.32 27.19
CA GLU A 826 1.27 -2.81 28.36
C GLU A 826 2.78 -2.98 28.19
N GLY A 827 3.55 -1.88 28.25
CA GLY A 827 5.00 -1.86 28.08
C GLY A 827 5.47 -2.03 26.62
N LEU A 828 4.57 -1.95 25.66
CA LEU A 828 4.88 -2.06 24.23
C LEU A 828 4.53 -0.76 23.49
N ASN A 829 5.17 -0.56 22.35
CA ASN A 829 4.80 0.47 21.38
C ASN A 829 3.60 0.02 20.52
N ALA A 830 3.66 -1.23 20.06
CA ALA A 830 2.66 -1.80 19.17
C ALA A 830 2.56 -3.33 19.39
N ALA A 831 1.48 -3.91 18.90
CA ALA A 831 1.32 -5.36 18.79
C ALA A 831 0.70 -5.69 17.43
N PHE A 832 1.29 -6.65 16.72
CA PHE A 832 0.87 -7.08 15.41
C PHE A 832 0.32 -8.49 15.47
N MET A 833 -0.92 -8.67 15.04
CA MET A 833 -1.51 -10.01 14.91
C MET A 833 -1.30 -10.51 13.49
N HIS A 834 -0.54 -11.55 13.33
CA HIS A 834 -0.26 -12.22 12.06
C HIS A 834 -1.17 -13.43 11.92
N ILE A 835 -2.00 -13.45 10.88
CA ILE A 835 -2.93 -14.54 10.59
C ILE A 835 -2.50 -15.24 9.30
N ASN A 836 -2.26 -16.55 9.40
CA ASN A 836 -2.06 -17.43 8.25
C ASN A 836 -3.30 -18.33 8.11
N TYR A 837 -3.95 -18.28 6.96
CA TYR A 837 -5.19 -19.01 6.74
C TYR A 837 -5.31 -19.60 5.33
N VAL A 838 -6.21 -20.55 5.17
CA VAL A 838 -6.68 -21.10 3.89
C VAL A 838 -8.12 -20.66 3.69
N GLY A 839 -8.41 -20.09 2.55
CA GLY A 839 -9.72 -19.58 2.18
C GLY A 839 -9.61 -18.55 1.04
N ASN A 840 -10.72 -18.02 0.61
CA ASN A 840 -10.80 -16.97 -0.40
C ASN A 840 -10.58 -15.59 0.23
N THR A 841 -11.48 -15.23 1.17
CA THR A 841 -11.46 -13.95 1.87
C THR A 841 -11.60 -14.15 3.36
N ALA A 842 -11.06 -13.24 4.15
CA ALA A 842 -11.24 -13.22 5.58
C ALA A 842 -11.70 -11.84 6.06
N GLN A 843 -12.49 -11.82 7.12
CA GLN A 843 -13.05 -10.62 7.75
C GLN A 843 -12.89 -10.73 9.26
N LEU A 844 -12.45 -9.64 9.90
CA LEU A 844 -12.27 -9.55 11.34
C LEU A 844 -13.27 -8.55 11.93
N TYR A 845 -14.04 -9.00 12.90
CA TYR A 845 -15.11 -8.22 13.54
C TYR A 845 -14.85 -8.02 15.04
N ALA A 846 -15.28 -6.86 15.56
CA ALA A 846 -15.56 -6.65 16.99
C ALA A 846 -17.08 -6.51 17.16
N GLY A 847 -17.71 -7.53 17.75
CA GLY A 847 -19.16 -7.65 17.74
C GLY A 847 -19.70 -7.72 16.30
N HIS A 848 -20.51 -6.75 15.91
CA HIS A 848 -21.05 -6.65 14.55
C HIS A 848 -20.31 -5.68 13.62
N ARG A 849 -19.32 -4.94 14.12
CA ARG A 849 -18.54 -3.97 13.35
C ARG A 849 -17.37 -4.64 12.64
N LEU A 850 -17.27 -4.49 11.32
CA LEU A 850 -16.11 -4.90 10.55
C LEU A 850 -14.91 -3.99 10.88
N LEU A 851 -13.80 -4.58 11.34
CA LEU A 851 -12.56 -3.88 11.67
C LEU A 851 -11.58 -3.92 10.51
N GLU A 852 -11.36 -5.12 9.97
CA GLU A 852 -10.40 -5.41 8.92
C GLU A 852 -10.92 -6.52 8.02
N ASP A 853 -10.47 -6.57 6.76
CA ASP A 853 -10.72 -7.67 5.85
C ASP A 853 -9.51 -7.92 4.94
N ASN A 854 -9.48 -9.08 4.32
CA ASN A 854 -8.38 -9.48 3.48
C ASN A 854 -8.86 -10.36 2.31
N PHE A 855 -8.34 -10.07 1.14
CA PHE A 855 -8.42 -10.91 -0.03
C PHE A 855 -7.16 -11.75 -0.10
N ASN A 856 -7.28 -13.04 0.21
CA ASN A 856 -6.15 -13.95 0.39
C ASN A 856 -5.30 -14.09 -0.87
N ASN A 857 -4.01 -13.77 -0.77
CA ASN A 857 -2.97 -14.02 -1.75
C ASN A 857 -1.95 -15.07 -1.26
N PHE A 858 -2.26 -15.74 -0.16
CA PHE A 858 -1.46 -16.75 0.55
C PHE A 858 -0.20 -16.22 1.23
N ASP A 859 -0.08 -14.90 1.38
CA ASP A 859 0.86 -14.29 2.32
C ASP A 859 0.24 -14.15 3.72
N THR A 860 1.09 -13.94 4.72
CA THR A 860 0.66 -13.61 6.07
C THR A 860 -0.16 -12.32 6.07
N TRP A 861 -1.32 -12.33 6.70
CA TRP A 861 -2.15 -11.14 6.92
C TRP A 861 -1.75 -10.46 8.22
N PRO A 862 -1.04 -9.31 8.18
CA PRO A 862 -0.64 -8.57 9.38
C PRO A 862 -1.70 -7.55 9.76
N ILE A 863 -2.09 -7.54 11.03
CA ILE A 863 -3.08 -6.61 11.60
C ILE A 863 -2.42 -5.85 12.74
N GLY A 864 -2.43 -4.53 12.69
CA GLY A 864 -1.96 -3.68 13.79
C GLY A 864 -3.02 -3.57 14.89
N LEU A 865 -2.94 -4.41 15.93
CA LEU A 865 -3.91 -4.39 17.03
C LEU A 865 -4.02 -3.02 17.73
N HIS A 866 -2.93 -2.26 17.76
CA HIS A 866 -2.88 -0.90 18.33
C HIS A 866 -3.57 0.16 17.44
N ARG A 867 -3.86 -0.17 16.19
CA ARG A 867 -4.56 0.69 15.20
C ARG A 867 -6.05 0.43 15.15
N LEU A 868 -6.51 -0.70 15.70
CA LEU A 868 -7.91 -1.04 15.72
C LEU A 868 -8.63 -0.25 16.82
N ASP A 869 -9.74 0.39 16.48
CA ASP A 869 -10.65 0.99 17.44
C ASP A 869 -11.43 -0.12 18.17
N LEU A 870 -10.77 -0.77 19.13
CA LEU A 870 -11.36 -1.84 19.92
C LEU A 870 -12.19 -1.28 21.08
N PRO A 871 -13.41 -1.83 21.32
CA PRO A 871 -14.22 -1.40 22.44
C PRO A 871 -13.52 -1.66 23.78
N VAL A 872 -13.73 -0.74 24.72
CA VAL A 872 -13.21 -0.84 26.09
C VAL A 872 -13.75 -2.12 26.73
N GLY A 873 -12.86 -3.02 27.16
CA GLY A 873 -13.20 -4.30 27.80
C GLY A 873 -13.53 -5.45 26.85
N GLY A 874 -13.58 -5.23 25.54
CA GLY A 874 -13.92 -6.26 24.56
C GLY A 874 -12.75 -6.66 23.67
N LYS A 875 -12.04 -7.73 24.05
CA LYS A 875 -10.89 -8.26 23.27
C LYS A 875 -11.20 -9.63 22.70
N GLU A 876 -12.49 -9.85 22.47
CA GLU A 876 -12.99 -11.01 21.74
C GLU A 876 -13.33 -10.57 20.31
N LEU A 877 -12.55 -11.05 19.35
CA LEU A 877 -12.71 -10.78 17.92
C LEU A 877 -13.33 -12.00 17.25
N THR A 878 -14.12 -11.77 16.22
CA THR A 878 -14.63 -12.84 15.35
C THR A 878 -13.91 -12.80 14.03
N LEU A 879 -13.18 -13.85 13.69
CA LEU A 879 -12.56 -14.08 12.39
C LEU A 879 -13.50 -14.95 11.56
N SER A 880 -13.97 -14.44 10.42
CA SER A 880 -14.81 -15.14 9.45
C SER A 880 -14.03 -15.39 8.17
N ILE A 881 -13.95 -16.63 7.69
CA ILE A 881 -13.22 -17.02 6.47
C ILE A 881 -14.18 -17.67 5.50
N LYS A 882 -14.24 -17.15 4.28
CA LYS A 882 -14.96 -17.78 3.16
C LYS A 882 -14.05 -18.78 2.45
N PRO A 883 -14.53 -19.99 2.10
CA PRO A 883 -13.74 -20.97 1.36
C PRO A 883 -13.47 -20.50 -0.08
N LEU A 884 -12.37 -20.96 -0.66
CA LEU A 884 -12.11 -20.83 -2.09
C LEU A 884 -12.86 -21.94 -2.81
N VAL A 885 -13.80 -21.58 -3.70
CA VAL A 885 -14.56 -22.54 -4.51
C VAL A 885 -14.19 -22.42 -5.99
N PRO A 886 -14.27 -23.53 -6.78
CA PRO A 886 -13.78 -23.53 -8.17
C PRO A 886 -14.50 -22.55 -9.10
N GLU A 887 -15.74 -22.18 -8.79
CA GLU A 887 -16.58 -21.27 -9.58
C GLU A 887 -16.07 -19.83 -9.55
N TYR A 888 -15.26 -19.46 -8.57
CA TYR A 888 -14.68 -18.12 -8.48
C TYR A 888 -13.59 -17.95 -9.53
N LYS A 889 -13.78 -17.00 -10.41
CA LYS A 889 -12.78 -16.61 -11.42
C LYS A 889 -11.77 -15.67 -10.77
N ILE A 890 -10.69 -16.24 -10.25
CA ILE A 890 -9.62 -15.48 -9.57
C ILE A 890 -8.28 -15.86 -10.18
N MET A 891 -7.48 -14.85 -10.50
CA MET A 891 -6.09 -15.00 -10.87
C MET A 891 -5.22 -14.87 -9.61
N PHE A 892 -4.36 -15.84 -9.39
CA PHE A 892 -3.38 -15.83 -8.30
C PHE A 892 -1.96 -15.84 -8.86
N ASP A 893 -1.09 -14.99 -8.32
CA ASP A 893 0.36 -15.09 -8.60
C ASP A 893 0.95 -16.38 -8.01
N ARG A 894 0.44 -16.82 -6.85
CA ARG A 894 0.77 -18.11 -6.25
C ARG A 894 -0.41 -19.07 -6.41
N THR A 895 -0.24 -20.09 -7.24
CA THR A 895 -1.30 -21.09 -7.47
C THR A 895 -1.68 -21.77 -6.16
N PRO A 896 -2.96 -21.75 -5.75
CA PRO A 896 -3.41 -22.44 -4.55
C PRO A 896 -3.26 -23.95 -4.71
N SER A 897 -2.92 -24.66 -3.64
CA SER A 897 -2.92 -26.12 -3.62
C SER A 897 -4.35 -26.66 -3.80
N ASN A 898 -4.52 -27.73 -4.56
CA ASN A 898 -5.82 -28.41 -4.72
C ASN A 898 -6.44 -28.84 -3.39
N GLU A 899 -5.61 -29.11 -2.39
CA GLU A 899 -6.06 -29.44 -1.03
C GLU A 899 -6.78 -28.28 -0.31
N TRP A 900 -6.62 -27.07 -0.80
CA TRP A 900 -7.19 -25.85 -0.21
C TRP A 900 -8.54 -25.47 -0.78
N ILE A 901 -8.92 -26.07 -1.90
CA ILE A 901 -10.22 -25.87 -2.52
C ILE A 901 -11.33 -26.31 -1.55
N GLU A 902 -12.39 -25.53 -1.46
CA GLU A 902 -13.55 -25.71 -0.57
C GLU A 902 -13.20 -25.72 0.93
N LYS A 903 -11.99 -25.29 1.31
CA LYS A 903 -11.57 -25.22 2.72
C LYS A 903 -11.53 -23.79 3.25
N ALA A 904 -11.93 -23.67 4.51
CA ALA A 904 -11.71 -22.51 5.36
C ALA A 904 -11.03 -22.98 6.64
N VAL A 905 -9.76 -22.62 6.82
CA VAL A 905 -8.92 -23.11 7.93
C VAL A 905 -7.99 -22.00 8.41
N VAL A 906 -7.89 -21.78 9.70
CA VAL A 906 -6.82 -20.98 10.29
C VAL A 906 -5.62 -21.90 10.55
N LYS A 907 -4.49 -21.57 9.92
CA LYS A 907 -3.23 -22.30 10.12
C LYS A 907 -2.51 -21.82 11.39
N GLU A 908 -2.48 -20.51 11.58
CA GLU A 908 -1.75 -19.90 12.69
C GLU A 908 -2.28 -18.50 12.97
N VAL A 909 -2.32 -18.13 14.26
CA VAL A 909 -2.48 -16.74 14.74
C VAL A 909 -1.36 -16.47 15.72
N LYS A 910 -0.52 -15.49 15.42
CA LYS A 910 0.58 -15.04 16.28
C LYS A 910 0.43 -13.57 16.61
N ILE A 911 0.75 -13.18 17.85
CA ILE A 911 0.87 -11.76 18.22
C ILE A 911 2.35 -11.44 18.44
N ILE A 912 2.85 -10.48 17.66
CA ILE A 912 4.24 -10.05 17.68
C ILE A 912 4.32 -8.71 18.38
N PRO A 913 5.08 -8.58 19.49
CA PRO A 913 5.27 -7.32 20.18
C PRO A 913 6.21 -6.39 19.38
N GLU A 914 6.01 -5.08 19.49
CA GLU A 914 7.01 -4.09 19.08
C GLU A 914 7.39 -3.24 20.30
N TYR A 915 8.67 -3.23 20.60
CA TYR A 915 9.26 -2.41 21.66
C TYR A 915 9.73 -1.07 21.10
N LYS A 916 9.60 0.00 21.87
CA LYS A 916 10.17 1.30 21.55
C LYS A 916 11.20 1.71 22.61
N VAL A 917 12.39 2.06 22.16
CA VAL A 917 13.44 2.64 22.99
C VAL A 917 13.77 4.04 22.46
N VAL A 918 13.84 5.01 23.37
CA VAL A 918 14.19 6.40 23.03
C VAL A 918 15.56 6.71 23.59
N ILE A 919 16.43 7.22 22.75
CA ILE A 919 17.84 7.51 23.02
C ILE A 919 18.06 9.01 22.88
N GLU A 920 18.54 9.68 23.95
CA GLU A 920 18.77 11.14 24.01
C GLU A 920 20.11 11.56 23.39
#